data_fd1b587de9dabe73c48aacb1b2d3203e
#
_entry.id   fd1b587de9dabe73c48aacb1b2d3203e
#
_cell.length_a   1.000
_cell.length_b   1.000
_cell.length_c   1.000
_cell.angle_alpha   90.00
_cell.angle_beta   90.00
_cell.angle_gamma   90.00
#
_symmetry.space_group_name_H-M   'P 1'
#
loop_
_entity.id
_entity.type
_entity.pdbx_description
1 polymer ?
#
loop_
_entity_poly.entity_id
_entity_poly.type
_entity_poly.pdbx_seq_one_letter_code
_entity_poly.pdbx_strand_id
1 'polypeptide(L)'
;MICPGGQERKEGVHMNGLRRLLPRGYRLADWLMAWVSPLCLLWLLEGFSRGSVGSVPAWAVSQPLLFGMNYALYAAPCLLMCLIPSRRARLCGLLALGLLCALLGIVNRYKIFYRMEPLLFSDVTQLADARQAAAGLSLDIDYVEIIIVAAVFAALFAAAGIGMRGRSRCGALVPLLGAVLIAVLPPLSTFALANGRERYDMVDQARTDGALFTAIAMENHRRSLMRVDYDEPSVRDAYRALAEETPQAAADDPPNIIVVLSESFADEAWLRQYLDLNCELTPFYNQLIENCRRGRLYVPKLGGGTSETEFEVLTGLRSQYVVNPYSMGLPPVSSLASVLRDRGYEATAIHWYNGVYYNRYTNLRMLGFDSFFTLDTTVTPFEKKGMFVSDEEHYRAVLHQLSETEGRDFIFCLTMQNHGGYDYDDFRVTYGAQTPFSNQVSDRAAAILTNYCWLLRQSDAALEAFINQLSSLDEPTVVVFFGDHIPPLGSDVYEEIGISATGDAGHLTPYFIWSNDGSIAPGETNLYSWQLGAYALELAGMNDDPFLAYVERLRAASGDVAPEELTAAAESEPVYDLLSYDALFANQYAYDEGGLSPENGDFQIGGKMTLEGFDVAVLAGEVYFRPQLAVFDQAYLLEINGVLREMGRVAADSAQELTLRCVLTVGDNRYNESNALVYAGAQELLEAGSPMAYDAYPLWETGFELVKSGWLQGCEIYKSTDTYPVSGGTALLSGDVHWEKQPTYGLTQAWQYGVDEDGRIWLTLDKSELNGAQDPAALLETLGATLYAFEP
;
A
#
# COMPACT_ATOMS: atom_id res chain seq x y z
N MET A 1 -12.55 64.73 70.58
CA MET A 1 -13.61 63.74 70.81
C MET A 1 -13.45 62.69 69.67
N ILE A 2 -13.13 61.49 70.04
CA ILE A 2 -13.47 60.17 69.54
C ILE A 2 -13.04 59.87 68.10
N CYS A 3 -11.97 59.09 67.85
CA CYS A 3 -11.83 58.07 66.90
C CYS A 3 -12.85 56.94 67.15
N PRO A 4 -13.22 56.19 66.09
CA PRO A 4 -12.71 54.85 65.94
C PRO A 4 -12.58 54.51 64.48
N GLY A 5 -11.95 53.48 64.03
CA GLY A 5 -11.55 52.17 64.39
C GLY A 5 -10.94 51.47 63.20
N GLY A 6 -9.96 50.63 63.45
CA GLY A 6 -9.26 49.90 62.46
C GLY A 6 -10.07 48.75 61.84
N GLN A 7 -9.86 48.52 60.58
CA GLN A 7 -10.12 47.23 59.96
C GLN A 7 -8.85 46.68 59.40
N GLU A 8 -8.43 45.58 59.99
CA GLU A 8 -7.35 44.72 59.55
C GLU A 8 -7.61 44.18 58.09
N ARG A 9 -6.76 44.45 57.22
CA ARG A 9 -6.64 43.71 55.93
C ARG A 9 -5.82 42.42 56.16
N LYS A 10 -6.48 41.34 56.38
CA LYS A 10 -5.98 40.01 56.16
C LYS A 10 -6.34 39.71 54.69
N GLU A 11 -5.36 39.68 53.78
CA GLU A 11 -5.36 38.96 52.57
C GLU A 11 -4.08 39.31 51.80
N GLY A 12 -3.27 38.35 51.42
CA GLY A 12 -2.22 38.56 50.44
C GLY A 12 -0.83 37.97 50.71
N VAL A 13 -0.71 36.87 51.47
CA VAL A 13 0.64 36.34 51.73
C VAL A 13 1.07 35.23 50.72
N HIS A 14 0.17 34.65 49.93
CA HIS A 14 0.54 33.53 49.04
C HIS A 14 0.84 33.89 47.59
N MET A 15 0.54 35.08 47.11
CA MET A 15 0.83 35.48 45.71
C MET A 15 2.10 36.31 45.48
N ASN A 16 2.74 36.78 46.55
CA ASN A 16 3.92 37.65 46.45
C ASN A 16 5.24 36.90 46.22
N GLY A 17 5.30 35.61 46.45
CA GLY A 17 6.50 34.81 46.24
C GLY A 17 6.82 34.58 44.72
N LEU A 18 5.82 34.28 43.94
CA LEU A 18 5.98 34.05 42.50
C LEU A 18 6.24 35.34 41.70
N ARG A 19 5.74 36.50 42.19
CA ARG A 19 5.99 37.80 41.54
C ARG A 19 7.44 38.30 41.67
N ARG A 20 8.22 37.76 42.59
CA ARG A 20 9.65 38.15 42.78
C ARG A 20 10.60 37.36 41.86
N LEU A 21 10.16 36.25 41.31
CA LEU A 21 10.93 35.42 40.35
C LEU A 21 10.76 35.83 38.89
N LEU A 22 9.77 36.66 38.57
CA LEU A 22 9.51 37.10 37.21
C LEU A 22 10.16 38.47 36.93
N PRO A 23 10.87 38.65 35.79
CA PRO A 23 11.42 39.95 35.39
C PRO A 23 10.32 41.03 35.39
N ARG A 24 10.68 42.27 35.78
CA ARG A 24 9.76 43.39 35.75
C ARG A 24 9.10 43.58 34.39
N GLY A 25 7.78 43.41 34.30
CA GLY A 25 6.98 43.47 33.07
C GLY A 25 6.43 42.14 32.54
N TYR A 26 6.83 41.02 33.13
CA TYR A 26 6.24 39.70 32.85
C TYR A 26 4.92 39.54 33.56
N ARG A 27 3.87 39.18 32.83
CA ARG A 27 2.58 38.78 33.40
C ARG A 27 2.45 37.25 33.34
N LEU A 28 1.59 36.70 34.15
CA LEU A 28 1.26 35.26 34.14
C LEU A 28 0.95 34.77 32.71
N ALA A 29 0.27 35.59 31.93
CA ALA A 29 -0.03 35.28 30.52
C ALA A 29 1.22 35.06 29.62
N ASP A 30 2.31 35.84 29.87
CA ASP A 30 3.56 35.66 29.10
C ASP A 30 4.24 34.33 29.50
N TRP A 31 4.15 33.98 30.78
CA TRP A 31 4.68 32.73 31.29
C TRP A 31 3.90 31.50 30.75
N LEU A 32 2.56 31.58 30.76
CA LEU A 32 1.69 30.54 30.23
C LEU A 32 1.95 30.34 28.71
N MET A 33 2.09 31.42 27.96
CA MET A 33 2.41 31.32 26.52
C MET A 33 3.77 30.66 26.27
N ALA A 34 4.77 30.88 27.12
CA ALA A 34 6.09 30.29 26.92
C ALA A 34 6.18 28.82 27.32
N TRP A 35 5.46 28.41 28.38
CA TRP A 35 5.66 27.10 29.04
C TRP A 35 4.45 26.17 29.01
N VAL A 36 3.24 26.66 28.85
CA VAL A 36 2.04 25.83 28.74
C VAL A 36 1.67 25.57 27.29
N SER A 37 1.87 26.57 26.41
CA SER A 37 1.57 26.37 24.97
C SER A 37 2.33 25.21 24.32
N PRO A 38 3.62 24.95 24.63
CA PRO A 38 4.30 23.77 24.12
C PRO A 38 3.58 22.46 24.41
N LEU A 39 3.06 22.33 25.65
CA LEU A 39 2.29 21.15 26.04
C LEU A 39 1.00 21.02 25.22
N CYS A 40 0.31 22.14 24.96
CA CYS A 40 -0.88 22.14 24.12
C CYS A 40 -0.56 21.75 22.67
N LEU A 41 0.54 22.28 22.11
CA LEU A 41 0.97 21.94 20.76
C LEU A 41 1.35 20.46 20.62
N LEU A 42 2.12 19.94 21.58
CA LEU A 42 2.46 18.52 21.65
C LEU A 42 1.20 17.66 21.75
N TRP A 43 0.27 18.06 22.62
CA TRP A 43 -0.98 17.32 22.80
C TRP A 43 -1.85 17.31 21.55
N LEU A 44 -1.88 18.40 20.79
CA LEU A 44 -2.60 18.46 19.52
C LEU A 44 -2.01 17.52 18.49
N LEU A 45 -0.71 17.60 18.23
CA LEU A 45 -0.08 16.75 17.21
C LEU A 45 -0.14 15.28 17.63
N GLU A 46 0.33 14.95 18.84
CA GLU A 46 0.41 13.57 19.30
C GLU A 46 -0.97 12.94 19.58
N GLY A 47 -1.93 13.72 20.11
CA GLY A 47 -3.28 13.24 20.36
C GLY A 47 -4.01 12.86 19.08
N PHE A 48 -3.99 13.71 18.06
CA PHE A 48 -4.57 13.38 16.75
C PHE A 48 -3.80 12.27 16.05
N SER A 49 -2.47 12.31 16.07
CA SER A 49 -1.62 11.28 15.46
C SER A 49 -1.90 9.88 16.01
N ARG A 50 -2.14 9.76 17.32
CA ARG A 50 -2.43 8.49 18.02
C ARG A 50 -3.90 8.07 17.95
N GLY A 51 -4.75 8.88 17.34
CA GLY A 51 -6.19 8.64 17.25
C GLY A 51 -6.94 8.77 18.56
N SER A 52 -6.30 9.24 19.64
CA SER A 52 -6.94 9.51 20.94
C SER A 52 -6.17 10.54 21.73
N VAL A 53 -6.83 11.62 22.08
CA VAL A 53 -6.28 12.68 22.95
C VAL A 53 -5.94 12.15 24.35
N GLY A 54 -6.64 11.08 24.77
CA GLY A 54 -6.42 10.42 26.07
C GLY A 54 -5.14 9.57 26.13
N SER A 55 -4.53 9.20 25.00
CA SER A 55 -3.31 8.39 24.96
C SER A 55 -2.03 9.15 25.36
N VAL A 56 -2.03 10.48 25.22
CA VAL A 56 -0.84 11.32 25.50
C VAL A 56 -0.39 11.26 26.96
N PRO A 57 -1.26 11.30 27.99
CA PRO A 57 -0.86 11.11 29.40
C PRO A 57 -0.25 9.72 29.67
N ALA A 58 -0.80 8.66 29.06
CA ALA A 58 -0.27 7.30 29.21
C ALA A 58 1.15 7.22 28.63
N TRP A 59 1.37 7.79 27.43
CA TRP A 59 2.69 7.90 26.83
C TRP A 59 3.66 8.72 27.70
N ALA A 60 3.24 9.84 28.26
CA ALA A 60 4.07 10.64 29.15
C ALA A 60 4.55 9.87 30.40
N VAL A 61 3.73 8.95 30.90
CA VAL A 61 4.06 8.09 32.04
C VAL A 61 4.97 6.94 31.63
N SER A 62 4.70 6.29 30.52
CA SER A 62 5.49 5.14 30.03
C SER A 62 6.86 5.55 29.47
N GLN A 63 6.96 6.73 28.84
CA GLN A 63 8.17 7.23 28.20
C GLN A 63 8.53 8.66 28.63
N PRO A 64 8.82 8.92 29.92
CA PRO A 64 8.94 10.27 30.46
C PRO A 64 10.13 11.06 29.87
N LEU A 65 11.22 10.39 29.52
CA LEU A 65 12.38 11.04 28.89
C LEU A 65 12.05 11.51 27.48
N LEU A 66 11.48 10.64 26.65
CA LEU A 66 11.08 10.94 25.28
C LEU A 66 9.99 12.00 25.23
N PHE A 67 9.01 11.92 26.13
CA PHE A 67 8.02 12.98 26.30
C PHE A 67 8.66 14.32 26.64
N GLY A 68 9.65 14.35 27.54
CA GLY A 68 10.40 15.56 27.89
C GLY A 68 11.20 16.14 26.71
N MET A 69 11.81 15.30 25.90
CA MET A 69 12.52 15.72 24.68
C MET A 69 11.56 16.29 23.65
N ASN A 70 10.42 15.64 23.41
CA ASN A 70 9.37 16.16 22.55
C ASN A 70 8.83 17.51 23.07
N TYR A 71 8.51 17.60 24.35
CA TYR A 71 8.09 18.87 24.96
C TYR A 71 9.12 20.00 24.66
N ALA A 72 10.40 19.70 24.78
CA ALA A 72 11.45 20.67 24.50
C ALA A 72 11.49 21.11 23.03
N LEU A 73 11.21 20.20 22.07
CA LEU A 73 11.05 20.52 20.66
C LEU A 73 9.90 21.53 20.44
N TYR A 74 8.75 21.30 21.04
CA TYR A 74 7.61 22.23 20.94
C TYR A 74 7.83 23.52 21.73
N ALA A 75 8.63 23.48 22.79
CA ALA A 75 8.99 24.67 23.55
C ALA A 75 9.88 25.62 22.75
N ALA A 76 10.75 25.11 21.91
CA ALA A 76 11.69 25.93 21.14
C ALA A 76 11.01 27.04 20.31
N PRO A 77 10.03 26.79 19.41
CA PRO A 77 9.31 27.82 18.69
C PRO A 77 8.51 28.74 19.59
N CYS A 78 7.90 28.23 20.67
CA CYS A 78 7.16 29.05 21.64
C CYS A 78 8.07 30.06 22.35
N LEU A 79 9.28 29.64 22.70
CA LEU A 79 10.28 30.51 23.32
C LEU A 79 10.80 31.55 22.33
N LEU A 80 11.01 31.18 21.05
CA LEU A 80 11.40 32.15 20.00
C LEU A 80 10.30 33.17 19.74
N MET A 81 9.04 32.81 19.81
CA MET A 81 7.92 33.76 19.68
C MET A 81 7.96 34.85 20.75
N CYS A 82 8.69 34.66 21.85
CA CYS A 82 8.93 35.67 22.83
C CYS A 82 9.71 36.91 22.30
N LEU A 83 10.37 36.80 21.15
CA LEU A 83 10.95 37.91 20.43
C LEU A 83 9.89 38.90 19.92
N ILE A 84 8.67 38.47 19.69
CA ILE A 84 7.58 39.31 19.20
C ILE A 84 7.06 40.18 20.37
N PRO A 85 7.18 41.52 20.29
CA PRO A 85 6.76 42.36 21.43
C PRO A 85 5.24 42.39 21.69
N SER A 86 4.44 42.20 20.65
CA SER A 86 2.99 42.26 20.69
C SER A 86 2.41 40.95 21.23
N ARG A 87 1.73 40.98 22.37
CA ARG A 87 1.07 39.78 22.92
C ARG A 87 0.02 39.21 21.99
N ARG A 88 -0.73 40.09 21.26
CA ARG A 88 -1.73 39.60 20.28
C ARG A 88 -1.06 38.88 19.11
N ALA A 89 0.02 39.41 18.59
CA ALA A 89 0.75 38.76 17.50
C ALA A 89 1.34 37.41 17.93
N ARG A 90 1.87 37.31 19.17
CA ARG A 90 2.31 36.02 19.73
C ARG A 90 1.17 35.03 19.83
N LEU A 91 0.02 35.47 20.34
CA LEU A 91 -1.15 34.61 20.43
C LEU A 91 -1.61 34.13 19.08
N CYS A 92 -1.71 35.02 18.07
CA CYS A 92 -2.05 34.63 16.70
C CYS A 92 -1.04 33.62 16.13
N GLY A 93 0.27 33.82 16.36
CA GLY A 93 1.31 32.89 15.96
C GLY A 93 1.19 31.52 16.62
N LEU A 94 0.89 31.47 17.94
CA LEU A 94 0.67 30.22 18.65
C LEU A 94 -0.58 29.48 18.17
N LEU A 95 -1.64 30.21 17.82
CA LEU A 95 -2.85 29.60 17.25
C LEU A 95 -2.60 29.05 15.84
N ALA A 96 -1.88 29.81 14.99
CA ALA A 96 -1.49 29.30 13.68
C ALA A 96 -0.64 28.03 13.81
N LEU A 97 0.31 28.00 14.76
CA LEU A 97 1.13 26.83 15.03
C LEU A 97 0.29 25.68 15.61
N GLY A 98 -0.71 25.96 16.44
CA GLY A 98 -1.64 24.97 16.97
C GLY A 98 -2.51 24.33 15.88
N LEU A 99 -3.03 25.14 14.95
CA LEU A 99 -3.77 24.64 13.78
C LEU A 99 -2.87 23.77 12.90
N LEU A 100 -1.63 24.18 12.70
CA LEU A 100 -0.65 23.38 11.95
C LEU A 100 -0.37 22.04 12.66
N CYS A 101 -0.15 22.05 13.97
CA CYS A 101 0.05 20.81 14.74
C CYS A 101 -1.16 19.87 14.65
N ALA A 102 -2.37 20.42 14.76
CA ALA A 102 -3.59 19.63 14.63
C ALA A 102 -3.72 19.02 13.22
N LEU A 103 -3.48 19.82 12.18
CA LEU A 103 -3.51 19.35 10.80
C LEU A 103 -2.48 18.25 10.55
N LEU A 104 -1.22 18.48 10.96
CA LEU A 104 -0.17 17.48 10.82
C LEU A 104 -0.47 16.20 11.60
N GLY A 105 -1.07 16.30 12.80
CA GLY A 105 -1.51 15.15 13.59
C GLY A 105 -2.59 14.34 12.87
N ILE A 106 -3.59 15.02 12.29
CA ILE A 106 -4.64 14.38 11.48
C ILE A 106 -4.02 13.69 10.25
N VAL A 107 -3.19 14.40 9.49
CA VAL A 107 -2.52 13.84 8.30
C VAL A 107 -1.68 12.62 8.69
N ASN A 108 -0.91 12.71 9.80
CA ASN A 108 -0.11 11.59 10.29
C ASN A 108 -0.97 10.37 10.67
N ARG A 109 -2.13 10.59 11.33
CA ARG A 109 -3.06 9.51 11.65
C ARG A 109 -3.53 8.77 10.41
N TYR A 110 -3.97 9.51 9.37
CA TYR A 110 -4.44 8.90 8.13
C TYR A 110 -3.32 8.26 7.34
N LYS A 111 -2.13 8.86 7.31
CA LYS A 111 -0.97 8.23 6.69
C LYS A 111 -0.61 6.91 7.37
N ILE A 112 -0.60 6.89 8.70
CA ILE A 112 -0.40 5.65 9.47
C ILE A 112 -1.51 4.63 9.16
N PHE A 113 -2.77 5.06 9.11
CA PHE A 113 -3.89 4.15 8.89
C PHE A 113 -3.87 3.50 7.49
N TYR A 114 -3.59 4.29 6.44
CA TYR A 114 -3.64 3.82 5.06
C TYR A 114 -2.30 3.33 4.51
N ARG A 115 -1.17 3.81 5.04
CA ARG A 115 0.17 3.50 4.52
C ARG A 115 1.08 2.81 5.52
N MET A 116 0.62 2.59 6.74
CA MET A 116 1.43 2.05 7.84
C MET A 116 2.76 2.78 8.05
N GLU A 117 2.76 4.09 7.80
CA GLU A 117 3.93 4.96 7.91
C GLU A 117 3.61 6.30 8.57
N PRO A 118 4.53 6.83 9.42
CA PRO A 118 4.36 8.16 9.97
C PRO A 118 4.66 9.24 8.92
N LEU A 119 4.19 10.45 9.19
CA LEU A 119 4.51 11.63 8.39
C LEU A 119 5.99 11.99 8.53
N LEU A 120 6.68 12.08 7.40
CA LEU A 120 8.10 12.46 7.28
C LEU A 120 8.26 13.80 6.56
N PHE A 121 9.45 14.41 6.64
CA PHE A 121 9.73 15.65 5.91
C PHE A 121 9.74 15.47 4.40
N SER A 122 10.07 14.29 3.90
CA SER A 122 9.99 13.93 2.48
C SER A 122 8.57 14.02 1.90
N ASP A 123 7.53 13.83 2.71
CA ASP A 123 6.13 13.93 2.25
C ASP A 123 5.75 15.33 1.73
N VAL A 124 6.49 16.36 2.13
CA VAL A 124 6.25 17.73 1.64
C VAL A 124 6.54 17.82 0.14
N THR A 125 7.46 17.03 -0.38
CA THR A 125 7.80 17.00 -1.81
C THR A 125 6.74 16.23 -2.63
N GLN A 126 5.94 15.40 -1.99
CA GLN A 126 4.91 14.56 -2.59
C GLN A 126 3.48 15.11 -2.46
N LEU A 127 3.31 16.38 -2.11
CA LEU A 127 1.98 16.99 -1.91
C LEU A 127 1.08 16.93 -3.17
N ALA A 128 1.64 16.90 -4.36
CA ALA A 128 0.90 16.76 -5.61
C ALA A 128 0.31 15.33 -5.73
N ASP A 129 1.12 14.32 -5.45
CA ASP A 129 0.75 12.90 -5.52
C ASP A 129 -0.21 12.55 -4.37
N ALA A 130 -0.03 13.16 -3.18
CA ALA A 130 -0.93 13.00 -2.05
C ALA A 130 -2.36 13.47 -2.35
N ARG A 131 -2.54 14.51 -3.19
CA ARG A 131 -3.86 14.98 -3.63
C ARG A 131 -4.53 13.96 -4.54
N GLN A 132 -3.78 13.31 -5.41
CA GLN A 132 -4.27 12.28 -6.31
C GLN A 132 -4.63 11.00 -5.55
N ALA A 133 -3.77 10.59 -4.62
CA ALA A 133 -4.02 9.44 -3.73
C ALA A 133 -5.20 9.65 -2.77
N ALA A 134 -5.45 10.90 -2.33
CA ALA A 134 -6.57 11.22 -1.44
C ALA A 134 -7.93 11.23 -2.13
N ALA A 135 -7.98 11.38 -3.45
CA ALA A 135 -9.25 11.46 -4.19
C ALA A 135 -10.06 10.15 -4.17
N GLY A 136 -9.41 8.99 -3.93
CA GLY A 136 -10.06 7.67 -3.80
C GLY A 136 -10.30 7.20 -2.37
N LEU A 137 -9.89 7.98 -1.34
CA LEU A 137 -9.97 7.55 0.05
C LEU A 137 -11.26 8.05 0.71
N SER A 138 -12.07 7.15 1.26
CA SER A 138 -13.16 7.49 2.17
C SER A 138 -12.54 7.88 3.53
N LEU A 139 -12.31 9.18 3.74
CA LEU A 139 -11.85 9.69 5.02
C LEU A 139 -12.98 9.57 6.05
N ASP A 140 -12.92 8.57 6.90
CA ASP A 140 -13.79 8.49 8.08
C ASP A 140 -13.29 9.51 9.14
N ILE A 141 -13.71 10.76 8.95
CA ILE A 141 -13.30 11.88 9.78
C ILE A 141 -14.18 11.92 11.01
N ASP A 142 -13.60 11.72 12.19
CA ASP A 142 -14.29 12.00 13.46
C ASP A 142 -14.49 13.52 13.64
N TYR A 143 -15.56 14.04 13.03
CA TYR A 143 -15.92 15.46 13.12
C TYR A 143 -16.17 15.91 14.56
N VAL A 144 -16.55 15.00 15.47
CA VAL A 144 -16.83 15.32 16.87
C VAL A 144 -15.54 15.71 17.59
N GLU A 145 -14.47 14.95 17.38
CA GLU A 145 -13.16 15.25 17.98
C GLU A 145 -12.60 16.58 17.44
N ILE A 146 -12.71 16.82 16.14
CA ILE A 146 -12.29 18.08 15.49
C ILE A 146 -13.09 19.27 16.03
N ILE A 147 -14.40 19.13 16.15
CA ILE A 147 -15.28 20.20 16.67
C ILE A 147 -14.95 20.50 18.14
N ILE A 148 -14.72 19.49 18.97
CA ILE A 148 -14.34 19.67 20.37
C ILE A 148 -13.03 20.45 20.48
N VAL A 149 -12.01 20.05 19.70
CA VAL A 149 -10.71 20.72 19.69
C VAL A 149 -10.84 22.14 19.18
N ALA A 150 -11.57 22.37 18.10
CA ALA A 150 -11.82 23.71 17.57
C ALA A 150 -12.54 24.59 18.58
N ALA A 151 -13.54 24.05 19.29
CA ALA A 151 -14.29 24.75 20.36
C ALA A 151 -13.40 25.09 21.54
N VAL A 152 -12.54 24.17 22.00
CA VAL A 152 -11.56 24.41 23.06
C VAL A 152 -10.56 25.50 22.65
N PHE A 153 -10.04 25.44 21.43
CA PHE A 153 -9.16 26.46 20.88
C PHE A 153 -9.85 27.84 20.80
N ALA A 154 -11.08 27.89 20.28
CA ALA A 154 -11.85 29.11 20.20
C ALA A 154 -12.11 29.72 21.61
N ALA A 155 -12.43 28.87 22.58
CA ALA A 155 -12.63 29.30 23.99
C ALA A 155 -11.32 29.83 24.61
N LEU A 156 -10.21 29.13 24.42
CA LEU A 156 -8.89 29.59 24.88
C LEU A 156 -8.49 30.90 24.21
N PHE A 157 -8.80 31.06 22.92
CA PHE A 157 -8.57 32.28 22.15
C PHE A 157 -9.39 33.44 22.69
N ALA A 158 -10.68 33.23 22.92
CA ALA A 158 -11.56 34.23 23.46
C ALA A 158 -11.13 34.67 24.89
N ALA A 159 -10.81 33.70 25.74
CA ALA A 159 -10.33 33.95 27.11
C ALA A 159 -9.00 34.73 27.14
N ALA A 160 -8.07 34.34 26.27
CA ALA A 160 -6.79 35.02 26.12
C ALA A 160 -6.92 36.43 25.47
N GLY A 161 -7.83 36.61 24.51
CA GLY A 161 -8.11 37.87 23.84
C GLY A 161 -8.60 38.99 24.76
N ILE A 162 -9.36 38.62 25.82
CA ILE A 162 -9.92 39.57 26.81
C ILE A 162 -8.81 40.18 27.71
N GLY A 163 -7.73 39.45 28.00
CA GLY A 163 -6.64 39.89 28.89
C GLY A 163 -5.37 40.42 28.22
N MET A 164 -5.24 40.31 26.90
CA MET A 164 -3.97 40.40 26.17
C MET A 164 -3.72 41.75 25.48
N ARG A 165 -4.08 42.87 26.11
CA ARG A 165 -3.71 44.20 25.60
C ARG A 165 -2.31 44.61 26.13
N GLY A 166 -1.43 45.02 25.20
CA GLY A 166 -0.12 45.61 25.53
C GLY A 166 1.08 44.91 24.90
N ARG A 167 2.24 45.51 25.10
CA ARG A 167 3.56 45.01 24.69
C ARG A 167 4.30 44.47 25.92
N SER A 168 5.00 43.35 25.74
CA SER A 168 5.97 42.85 26.72
C SER A 168 7.24 42.42 26.04
N ARG A 169 8.39 42.68 26.64
CA ARG A 169 9.68 42.20 26.20
C ARG A 169 10.10 41.07 27.13
N CYS A 170 10.30 39.89 26.57
CA CYS A 170 10.93 38.79 27.28
C CYS A 170 12.43 39.09 27.44
N GLY A 171 13.04 38.66 28.54
CA GLY A 171 14.48 38.74 28.72
C GLY A 171 15.19 37.98 27.59
N ALA A 172 16.35 38.40 27.14
CA ALA A 172 17.10 37.78 26.03
C ALA A 172 17.43 36.30 26.24
N LEU A 173 17.48 35.85 27.49
CA LEU A 173 17.75 34.43 27.82
C LEU A 173 16.64 33.49 27.36
N VAL A 174 15.37 33.93 27.31
CA VAL A 174 14.25 33.08 26.91
C VAL A 174 14.29 32.67 25.43
N PRO A 175 14.38 33.60 24.47
CA PRO A 175 14.53 33.21 23.08
C PRO A 175 15.91 32.56 22.80
N LEU A 176 16.97 32.90 23.57
CA LEU A 176 18.25 32.22 23.46
C LEU A 176 18.12 30.74 23.80
N LEU A 177 17.38 30.40 24.88
CA LEU A 177 17.08 28.99 25.22
C LEU A 177 16.35 28.31 24.08
N GLY A 178 15.38 28.95 23.44
CA GLY A 178 14.67 28.40 22.26
C GLY A 178 15.64 28.12 21.09
N ALA A 179 16.58 29.03 20.83
CA ALA A 179 17.59 28.82 19.78
C ALA A 179 18.55 27.66 20.12
N VAL A 180 18.98 27.57 21.41
CA VAL A 180 19.80 26.43 21.87
C VAL A 180 19.06 25.11 21.73
N LEU A 181 17.78 25.05 22.06
CA LEU A 181 16.99 23.83 21.90
C LEU A 181 16.90 23.40 20.42
N ILE A 182 16.70 24.33 19.49
CA ILE A 182 16.70 24.02 18.04
C ILE A 182 18.08 23.52 17.57
N ALA A 183 19.16 24.04 18.11
CA ALA A 183 20.51 23.63 17.72
C ALA A 183 20.92 22.25 18.30
N VAL A 184 20.40 21.86 19.48
CA VAL A 184 20.85 20.70 20.23
C VAL A 184 19.92 19.49 20.05
N LEU A 185 18.61 19.69 20.02
CA LEU A 185 17.66 18.57 20.00
C LEU A 185 17.67 17.75 18.71
N PRO A 186 17.77 18.34 17.50
CA PRO A 186 17.84 17.55 16.28
C PRO A 186 19.05 16.58 16.23
N PRO A 187 20.29 16.99 16.57
CA PRO A 187 21.40 16.05 16.68
C PRO A 187 21.21 14.95 17.72
N LEU A 188 20.57 15.27 18.87
CA LEU A 188 20.28 14.27 19.91
C LEU A 188 19.27 13.21 19.46
N SER A 189 18.37 13.53 18.54
CA SER A 189 17.43 12.55 17.99
C SER A 189 18.14 11.43 17.22
N THR A 190 19.23 11.75 16.51
CA THR A 190 20.08 10.78 15.83
C THR A 190 20.75 9.80 16.81
N PHE A 191 21.17 10.32 17.96
CA PHE A 191 21.77 9.49 19.00
C PHE A 191 20.78 8.49 19.62
N ALA A 192 19.50 8.86 19.71
CA ALA A 192 18.46 7.96 20.21
C ALA A 192 18.18 6.80 19.25
N LEU A 193 18.29 7.02 17.92
CA LEU A 193 18.22 5.98 16.90
C LEU A 193 19.47 5.09 16.89
N ALA A 194 20.67 5.69 17.03
CA ALA A 194 21.93 4.98 16.98
C ALA A 194 22.18 4.05 18.18
N ASN A 195 21.42 4.17 19.26
CA ASN A 195 21.58 3.35 20.47
C ASN A 195 20.82 2.01 20.40
N GLY A 196 20.75 1.36 19.25
CA GLY A 196 20.44 -0.07 19.15
C GLY A 196 18.97 -0.43 19.39
N ARG A 197 18.06 0.51 19.17
CA ARG A 197 16.65 0.18 19.04
C ARG A 197 16.33 0.05 17.56
N GLU A 198 16.74 -1.04 16.96
CA GLU A 198 16.14 -1.51 15.73
C GLU A 198 14.65 -1.71 16.01
N ARG A 199 13.83 -0.75 15.64
CA ARG A 199 12.40 -0.87 15.72
C ARG A 199 11.93 -1.27 14.34
N TYR A 200 11.33 -2.42 14.31
CA TYR A 200 10.84 -3.10 13.12
C TYR A 200 9.70 -2.36 12.41
N ASP A 201 9.09 -1.38 13.10
CA ASP A 201 7.93 -0.65 12.63
C ASP A 201 8.10 0.85 12.91
N MET A 202 8.14 1.66 11.85
CA MET A 202 8.20 3.12 11.94
C MET A 202 6.97 3.70 12.64
N VAL A 203 5.82 3.02 12.58
CA VAL A 203 4.60 3.41 13.28
C VAL A 203 4.77 3.23 14.77
N ASP A 204 5.32 2.08 15.20
CA ASP A 204 5.63 1.84 16.60
C ASP A 204 6.70 2.80 17.12
N GLN A 205 7.70 3.10 16.29
CA GLN A 205 8.69 4.12 16.59
C GLN A 205 8.07 5.50 16.78
N ALA A 206 7.18 5.94 15.88
CA ALA A 206 6.49 7.22 16.00
C ALA A 206 5.56 7.26 17.23
N ARG A 207 4.92 6.14 17.57
CA ARG A 207 4.12 5.99 18.78
C ARG A 207 4.96 6.05 20.06
N THR A 208 6.16 5.51 20.04
CA THR A 208 7.04 5.45 21.23
C THR A 208 7.87 6.71 21.38
N ASP A 209 8.48 7.21 20.31
CA ASP A 209 9.41 8.34 20.33
C ASP A 209 8.71 9.69 20.16
N GLY A 210 7.50 9.69 19.58
CA GLY A 210 6.74 10.87 19.18
C GLY A 210 6.93 11.19 17.71
N ALA A 211 5.83 11.56 17.03
CA ALA A 211 5.78 11.72 15.57
C ALA A 211 6.81 12.75 15.06
N LEU A 212 6.88 13.93 15.67
CA LEU A 212 7.83 14.98 15.26
C LEU A 212 9.28 14.56 15.55
N PHE A 213 9.52 13.90 16.67
CA PHE A 213 10.86 13.44 17.03
C PHE A 213 11.35 12.38 16.04
N THR A 214 10.50 11.42 15.68
CA THR A 214 10.79 10.41 14.66
C THR A 214 11.08 11.02 13.31
N ALA A 215 10.27 11.97 12.84
CA ALA A 215 10.49 12.67 11.57
C ALA A 215 11.87 13.37 11.53
N ILE A 216 12.26 14.06 12.62
CA ILE A 216 13.58 14.72 12.73
C ILE A 216 14.69 13.68 12.75
N ALA A 217 14.52 12.61 13.49
CA ALA A 217 15.51 11.54 13.61
C ALA A 217 15.78 10.86 12.26
N MET A 218 14.73 10.57 11.51
CA MET A 218 14.81 10.00 10.16
C MET A 218 15.53 10.92 9.18
N GLU A 219 15.19 12.22 9.18
CA GLU A 219 15.88 13.21 8.33
C GLU A 219 17.37 13.34 8.68
N ASN A 220 17.71 13.31 9.97
CA ASN A 220 19.12 13.36 10.38
C ASN A 220 19.87 12.08 10.00
N HIS A 221 19.21 10.92 10.11
CA HIS A 221 19.78 9.66 9.64
C HIS A 221 20.04 9.72 8.14
N ARG A 222 19.04 10.10 7.34
CA ARG A 222 19.19 10.30 5.88
C ARG A 222 20.38 11.21 5.55
N ARG A 223 20.53 12.34 6.26
CA ARG A 223 21.67 13.27 6.06
C ARG A 223 23.01 12.67 6.49
N SER A 224 23.04 11.79 7.46
CA SER A 224 24.27 11.11 7.90
C SER A 224 24.81 10.13 6.85
N LEU A 225 23.90 9.52 6.09
CA LEU A 225 24.21 8.62 4.98
C LEU A 225 24.80 9.38 3.76
N MET A 226 24.54 10.70 3.64
CA MET A 226 25.01 11.56 2.54
C MET A 226 26.48 12.00 2.67
N ARG A 227 27.32 11.33 3.45
CA ARG A 227 28.75 11.71 3.63
C ARG A 227 29.64 10.86 2.73
N VAL A 228 29.36 10.84 1.45
CA VAL A 228 30.24 10.24 0.45
C VAL A 228 31.05 11.38 -0.21
N ASP A 229 32.36 11.17 -0.44
CA ASP A 229 33.14 12.03 -1.30
C ASP A 229 32.63 11.85 -2.73
N TYR A 230 31.81 12.79 -3.18
CA TYR A 230 31.05 12.73 -4.41
C TYR A 230 31.46 13.79 -5.39
N ASP A 231 31.86 13.39 -6.58
CA ASP A 231 32.10 14.27 -7.72
C ASP A 231 31.79 13.54 -9.05
N GLU A 232 31.41 14.26 -10.08
CA GLU A 232 31.07 13.73 -11.39
C GLU A 232 32.16 12.88 -12.03
N PRO A 233 33.45 13.29 -12.07
CA PRO A 233 34.49 12.45 -12.68
C PRO A 233 34.64 11.09 -12.00
N SER A 234 34.63 11.05 -10.67
CA SER A 234 34.74 9.79 -9.90
C SER A 234 33.58 8.85 -10.20
N VAL A 235 32.34 9.34 -10.33
CA VAL A 235 31.18 8.52 -10.67
C VAL A 235 31.30 7.94 -12.10
N ARG A 236 31.62 8.81 -13.08
CA ARG A 236 31.74 8.36 -14.49
C ARG A 236 32.89 7.39 -14.67
N ASP A 237 34.05 7.63 -14.03
CA ASP A 237 35.20 6.73 -14.10
C ASP A 237 34.91 5.39 -13.43
N ALA A 238 34.23 5.38 -12.28
CA ALA A 238 33.79 4.15 -11.61
C ALA A 238 32.84 3.35 -12.51
N TYR A 239 31.81 3.98 -13.10
CA TYR A 239 30.87 3.29 -13.97
C TYR A 239 31.53 2.73 -15.22
N ARG A 240 32.44 3.49 -15.90
CA ARG A 240 33.18 2.99 -17.06
C ARG A 240 34.03 1.78 -16.71
N ALA A 241 34.71 1.80 -15.56
CA ALA A 241 35.48 0.65 -15.12
C ALA A 241 34.60 -0.58 -14.94
N LEU A 242 33.41 -0.44 -14.38
CA LEU A 242 32.45 -1.53 -14.25
C LEU A 242 31.98 -2.02 -15.62
N ALA A 243 31.66 -1.11 -16.56
CA ALA A 243 31.20 -1.46 -17.90
C ALA A 243 32.29 -2.22 -18.71
N GLU A 244 33.58 -1.85 -18.54
CA GLU A 244 34.70 -2.58 -19.19
C GLU A 244 34.88 -4.01 -18.65
N GLU A 245 34.52 -4.25 -17.39
CA GLU A 245 34.62 -5.55 -16.71
C GLU A 245 33.34 -6.41 -16.83
N THR A 246 32.26 -5.85 -17.39
CA THR A 246 30.95 -6.52 -17.48
C THR A 246 30.99 -7.59 -18.59
N PRO A 247 30.55 -8.83 -18.28
CA PRO A 247 30.45 -9.88 -19.28
C PRO A 247 29.36 -9.54 -20.31
N GLN A 248 29.42 -10.11 -21.49
CA GLN A 248 28.30 -10.10 -22.42
C GLN A 248 27.29 -11.18 -22.03
N ALA A 249 26.00 -10.91 -22.27
CA ALA A 249 24.98 -11.91 -22.06
C ALA A 249 25.28 -13.19 -22.87
N ALA A 250 25.19 -14.34 -22.21
CA ALA A 250 25.56 -15.62 -22.79
C ALA A 250 24.34 -16.44 -23.27
N ALA A 251 23.11 -16.04 -22.94
CA ALA A 251 21.92 -16.79 -23.30
C ALA A 251 21.54 -16.58 -24.78
N ASP A 252 21.59 -17.65 -25.57
CA ASP A 252 21.13 -17.65 -26.99
C ASP A 252 19.59 -17.56 -27.06
N ASP A 253 18.88 -18.16 -26.10
CA ASP A 253 17.42 -18.13 -25.93
C ASP A 253 17.09 -17.73 -24.49
N PRO A 254 16.92 -16.43 -24.20
CA PRO A 254 16.75 -15.96 -22.83
C PRO A 254 15.41 -16.40 -22.26
N PRO A 255 15.35 -16.86 -20.98
CA PRO A 255 14.13 -17.35 -20.37
C PRO A 255 13.19 -16.21 -19.96
N ASN A 256 11.90 -16.52 -19.76
CA ASN A 256 11.03 -15.68 -18.94
C ASN A 256 11.58 -15.63 -17.50
N ILE A 257 11.52 -14.47 -16.87
CA ILE A 257 12.00 -14.26 -15.49
C ILE A 257 10.81 -13.90 -14.60
N ILE A 258 10.46 -14.79 -13.69
CA ILE A 258 9.38 -14.59 -12.72
C ILE A 258 10.00 -14.45 -11.33
N VAL A 259 9.80 -13.29 -10.70
CA VAL A 259 10.24 -13.01 -9.34
C VAL A 259 9.01 -13.02 -8.44
N VAL A 260 8.93 -14.00 -7.55
CA VAL A 260 7.84 -14.15 -6.57
C VAL A 260 8.33 -13.72 -5.20
N LEU A 261 7.84 -12.59 -4.73
CA LEU A 261 7.93 -12.19 -3.33
C LEU A 261 6.72 -12.79 -2.60
N SER A 262 6.97 -13.85 -1.81
CA SER A 262 5.94 -14.49 -1.01
C SER A 262 5.85 -13.83 0.35
N GLU A 263 4.79 -13.07 0.56
CA GLU A 263 4.52 -12.33 1.79
C GLU A 263 4.65 -13.20 3.03
N SER A 264 5.48 -12.79 3.98
CA SER A 264 5.67 -13.44 5.29
C SER A 264 6.00 -14.94 5.22
N PHE A 265 6.63 -15.39 4.13
CA PHE A 265 6.94 -16.80 3.94
C PHE A 265 8.17 -17.23 4.76
N ALA A 266 7.94 -18.03 5.78
CA ALA A 266 8.98 -18.73 6.53
C ALA A 266 8.79 -20.23 6.35
N ASP A 267 9.84 -20.93 5.92
CA ASP A 267 9.74 -22.36 5.64
C ASP A 267 9.59 -23.22 6.91
N GLU A 268 9.21 -24.46 6.71
CA GLU A 268 9.01 -25.42 7.80
C GLU A 268 10.32 -25.62 8.60
N ALA A 269 11.48 -25.59 7.95
CA ALA A 269 12.78 -25.76 8.61
C ALA A 269 13.07 -24.62 9.61
N TRP A 270 12.65 -23.40 9.29
CA TRP A 270 12.71 -22.28 10.22
C TRP A 270 11.72 -22.45 11.38
N LEU A 271 10.45 -22.78 11.08
CA LEU A 271 9.44 -22.96 12.11
C LEU A 271 9.78 -24.09 13.11
N ARG A 272 10.38 -25.18 12.65
CA ARG A 272 10.81 -26.30 13.52
C ARG A 272 11.92 -25.93 14.51
N GLN A 273 12.56 -24.79 14.36
CA GLN A 273 13.50 -24.30 15.38
C GLN A 273 12.78 -23.79 16.63
N TYR A 274 11.50 -23.43 16.50
CA TYR A 274 10.69 -22.78 17.54
C TYR A 274 9.42 -23.58 17.90
N LEU A 275 8.93 -24.42 17.00
CA LEU A 275 7.70 -25.18 17.15
C LEU A 275 7.93 -26.68 16.96
N ASP A 276 7.38 -27.46 17.89
CA ASP A 276 7.30 -28.92 17.79
C ASP A 276 6.14 -29.30 16.86
N LEU A 277 6.35 -29.22 15.54
CA LEU A 277 5.32 -29.46 14.54
C LEU A 277 4.90 -30.94 14.50
N ASN A 278 3.60 -31.19 14.52
CA ASN A 278 2.98 -32.51 14.46
C ASN A 278 2.72 -33.01 13.03
N CYS A 279 2.88 -32.16 12.03
CA CYS A 279 2.67 -32.47 10.62
C CYS A 279 3.66 -31.68 9.74
N GLU A 280 3.72 -32.02 8.47
CA GLU A 280 4.42 -31.23 7.46
C GLU A 280 3.51 -30.07 7.03
N LEU A 281 4.08 -28.86 6.98
CA LEU A 281 3.37 -27.65 6.56
C LEU A 281 3.63 -27.32 5.10
N THR A 282 4.86 -27.55 4.62
CA THR A 282 5.31 -27.20 3.28
C THR A 282 5.93 -28.40 2.55
N PRO A 283 5.18 -29.53 2.39
CA PRO A 283 5.74 -30.74 1.81
C PRO A 283 6.21 -30.57 0.36
N PHE A 284 5.49 -29.80 -0.46
CA PHE A 284 5.89 -29.55 -1.83
C PHE A 284 7.14 -28.68 -1.89
N TYR A 285 7.17 -27.59 -1.16
CA TYR A 285 8.34 -26.70 -1.09
C TYR A 285 9.58 -27.49 -0.66
N ASN A 286 9.48 -28.31 0.39
CA ASN A 286 10.60 -29.11 0.88
C ASN A 286 11.13 -30.08 -0.18
N GLN A 287 10.27 -30.66 -1.01
CA GLN A 287 10.69 -31.54 -2.12
C GLN A 287 11.28 -30.73 -3.29
N LEU A 288 10.65 -29.60 -3.64
CA LEU A 288 11.05 -28.76 -4.76
C LEU A 288 12.49 -28.23 -4.59
N ILE A 289 12.80 -27.70 -3.42
CA ILE A 289 14.08 -27.05 -3.15
C ILE A 289 15.29 -27.97 -3.23
N GLU A 290 15.11 -29.28 -3.14
CA GLU A 290 16.19 -30.27 -3.33
C GLU A 290 16.78 -30.21 -4.76
N ASN A 291 15.99 -29.75 -5.72
CA ASN A 291 16.35 -29.61 -7.13
C ASN A 291 16.56 -28.15 -7.56
N CYS A 292 16.68 -27.22 -6.62
CA CYS A 292 16.83 -25.80 -6.88
C CYS A 292 18.19 -25.26 -6.43
N ARG A 293 18.55 -24.09 -6.95
CA ARG A 293 19.50 -23.23 -6.29
C ARG A 293 18.76 -22.57 -5.10
N ARG A 294 19.23 -22.75 -3.87
CA ARG A 294 18.51 -22.35 -2.66
C ARG A 294 19.44 -21.76 -1.60
N GLY A 295 18.86 -21.19 -0.55
CA GLY A 295 19.61 -20.72 0.61
C GLY A 295 18.79 -19.85 1.54
N ARG A 296 19.51 -19.17 2.44
CA ARG A 296 18.96 -18.14 3.30
C ARG A 296 19.23 -16.76 2.72
N LEU A 297 18.23 -15.91 2.81
CA LEU A 297 18.26 -14.53 2.38
C LEU A 297 18.23 -13.63 3.61
N TYR A 298 19.27 -12.83 3.81
CA TYR A 298 19.28 -11.82 4.87
C TYR A 298 18.50 -10.59 4.38
N VAL A 299 17.33 -10.36 4.99
CA VAL A 299 16.41 -9.26 4.65
C VAL A 299 16.55 -8.09 5.62
N PRO A 300 16.30 -6.84 5.18
CA PRO A 300 16.59 -5.65 5.98
C PRO A 300 15.70 -5.48 7.21
N LYS A 301 14.53 -6.13 7.24
CA LYS A 301 13.53 -5.96 8.29
C LYS A 301 13.01 -7.29 8.84
N LEU A 302 12.64 -7.27 10.10
CA LEU A 302 12.02 -8.39 10.81
C LEU A 302 10.51 -8.15 10.94
N GLY A 303 9.68 -9.06 10.44
CA GLY A 303 8.23 -9.03 10.66
C GLY A 303 7.52 -7.82 10.05
N GLY A 304 7.96 -7.37 8.87
CA GLY A 304 7.42 -6.23 8.13
C GLY A 304 8.48 -5.60 7.24
N GLY A 305 8.15 -4.51 6.54
CA GLY A 305 9.08 -3.83 5.66
C GLY A 305 9.25 -4.51 4.31
N THR A 306 8.16 -5.02 3.75
CA THR A 306 8.12 -5.65 2.41
C THR A 306 8.77 -4.78 1.35
N SER A 307 8.52 -3.46 1.38
CA SER A 307 9.06 -2.51 0.40
C SER A 307 10.59 -2.39 0.43
N GLU A 308 11.23 -2.61 1.57
CA GLU A 308 12.69 -2.60 1.68
C GLU A 308 13.29 -3.84 1.02
N THR A 309 12.73 -5.02 1.27
CA THR A 309 13.19 -6.27 0.63
C THR A 309 12.87 -6.25 -0.87
N GLU A 310 11.67 -5.81 -1.26
CA GLU A 310 11.27 -5.59 -2.67
C GLU A 310 12.26 -4.69 -3.40
N PHE A 311 12.57 -3.53 -2.83
CA PHE A 311 13.52 -2.58 -3.38
C PHE A 311 14.92 -3.18 -3.56
N GLU A 312 15.44 -3.87 -2.54
CA GLU A 312 16.77 -4.47 -2.58
C GLU A 312 16.89 -5.53 -3.68
N VAL A 313 15.91 -6.44 -3.78
CA VAL A 313 15.90 -7.50 -4.79
C VAL A 313 15.79 -6.93 -6.20
N LEU A 314 14.92 -5.94 -6.40
CA LEU A 314 14.68 -5.35 -7.71
C LEU A 314 15.83 -4.48 -8.21
N THR A 315 16.55 -3.78 -7.32
CA THR A 315 17.54 -2.77 -7.72
C THR A 315 19.00 -3.15 -7.49
N GLY A 316 19.26 -4.13 -6.63
CA GLY A 316 20.61 -4.40 -6.16
C GLY A 316 21.17 -3.35 -5.19
N LEU A 317 20.35 -2.38 -4.76
CA LEU A 317 20.72 -1.30 -3.85
C LEU A 317 20.28 -1.63 -2.42
N ARG A 318 21.14 -1.36 -1.45
CA ARG A 318 20.83 -1.57 -0.02
C ARG A 318 19.82 -0.55 0.47
N SER A 319 18.78 -0.99 1.14
CA SER A 319 17.74 -0.12 1.72
C SER A 319 18.23 0.69 2.92
N GLN A 320 19.38 0.34 3.51
CA GLN A 320 19.99 1.12 4.60
C GLN A 320 20.24 2.60 4.26
N TYR A 321 20.35 2.94 2.98
CA TYR A 321 20.52 4.32 2.52
C TYR A 321 19.21 5.11 2.50
N VAL A 322 18.08 4.43 2.56
CA VAL A 322 16.75 5.03 2.49
C VAL A 322 15.87 4.46 3.59
N VAL A 323 15.19 5.33 4.29
CA VAL A 323 14.17 4.90 5.24
C VAL A 323 12.89 4.71 4.45
N ASN A 324 12.44 3.49 4.30
CA ASN A 324 11.37 3.09 3.41
C ASN A 324 11.50 3.73 2.01
N PRO A 325 12.14 3.05 1.05
CA PRO A 325 12.49 3.63 -0.24
C PRO A 325 11.28 4.19 -0.98
N TYR A 326 10.13 3.54 -0.87
CA TYR A 326 8.92 3.93 -1.58
C TYR A 326 8.20 5.14 -0.97
N SER A 327 8.36 5.38 0.32
CA SER A 327 7.81 6.58 0.98
C SER A 327 8.57 7.85 0.66
N MET A 328 9.82 7.73 0.29
CA MET A 328 10.65 8.90 -0.04
C MET A 328 10.35 9.50 -1.42
N GLY A 329 9.56 8.78 -2.27
CA GLY A 329 9.44 9.09 -3.68
C GLY A 329 10.76 8.82 -4.39
N LEU A 330 10.89 7.64 -4.98
CA LEU A 330 12.10 7.28 -5.70
C LEU A 330 12.34 8.24 -6.88
N PRO A 331 13.59 8.68 -7.12
CA PRO A 331 13.96 9.10 -8.45
C PRO A 331 13.87 7.91 -9.41
N PRO A 332 13.96 8.08 -10.73
CA PRO A 332 14.16 6.96 -11.64
C PRO A 332 15.38 6.14 -11.20
N VAL A 333 15.20 4.85 -10.93
CA VAL A 333 16.25 3.96 -10.44
C VAL A 333 16.32 2.70 -11.31
N SER A 334 17.52 2.37 -11.79
CA SER A 334 17.74 1.12 -12.53
C SER A 334 17.35 -0.09 -11.68
N SER A 335 16.60 -0.99 -12.27
CA SER A 335 16.07 -2.19 -11.64
C SER A 335 16.05 -3.37 -12.60
N LEU A 336 15.74 -4.56 -12.13
CA LEU A 336 15.51 -5.72 -12.98
C LEU A 336 14.48 -5.41 -14.08
N ALA A 337 13.43 -4.64 -13.77
CA ALA A 337 12.41 -4.27 -14.74
C ALA A 337 12.98 -3.40 -15.86
N SER A 338 13.68 -2.31 -15.55
CA SER A 338 14.27 -1.44 -16.58
C SER A 338 15.34 -2.16 -17.39
N VAL A 339 16.20 -2.95 -16.72
CA VAL A 339 17.28 -3.71 -17.39
C VAL A 339 16.75 -4.75 -18.36
N LEU A 340 15.69 -5.48 -17.98
CA LEU A 340 15.08 -6.50 -18.83
C LEU A 340 14.19 -5.88 -19.92
N ARG A 341 13.46 -4.79 -19.62
CA ARG A 341 12.73 -4.02 -20.64
C ARG A 341 13.65 -3.53 -21.76
N ASP A 342 14.83 -3.01 -21.42
CA ASP A 342 15.80 -2.54 -22.41
C ASP A 342 16.32 -3.68 -23.32
N ARG A 343 16.08 -4.94 -22.93
CA ARG A 343 16.33 -6.17 -23.73
C ARG A 343 15.09 -6.67 -24.45
N GLY A 344 13.97 -5.95 -24.38
CA GLY A 344 12.73 -6.29 -25.07
C GLY A 344 11.79 -7.21 -24.30
N TYR A 345 11.98 -7.37 -22.98
CA TYR A 345 11.00 -8.02 -22.11
C TYR A 345 9.80 -7.11 -21.86
N GLU A 346 8.63 -7.69 -21.69
CA GLU A 346 7.49 -7.01 -21.08
C GLU A 346 7.59 -7.12 -19.55
N ALA A 347 7.76 -5.99 -18.88
CA ALA A 347 7.99 -5.92 -17.43
C ALA A 347 6.69 -5.65 -16.68
N THR A 348 6.10 -6.67 -16.09
CA THR A 348 4.79 -6.61 -15.41
C THR A 348 4.93 -6.82 -13.91
N ALA A 349 4.30 -5.94 -13.10
CA ALA A 349 4.12 -6.14 -11.66
C ALA A 349 2.69 -6.61 -11.37
N ILE A 350 2.54 -7.56 -10.43
CA ILE A 350 1.25 -8.12 -10.02
C ILE A 350 1.16 -8.09 -8.50
N HIS A 351 0.14 -7.41 -7.97
CA HIS A 351 -0.11 -7.34 -6.52
C HIS A 351 -1.59 -7.12 -6.22
N TRP A 352 -2.28 -8.18 -5.85
CA TRP A 352 -3.70 -8.11 -5.53
C TRP A 352 -3.97 -7.48 -4.16
N TYR A 353 -3.57 -6.23 -4.04
CA TYR A 353 -3.84 -5.36 -2.92
C TYR A 353 -4.06 -3.92 -3.43
N ASN A 354 -4.26 -2.96 -2.52
CA ASN A 354 -4.43 -1.55 -2.87
C ASN A 354 -3.16 -0.98 -3.50
N GLY A 355 -3.23 -0.58 -4.77
CA GLY A 355 -2.09 -0.08 -5.54
C GLY A 355 -1.54 1.27 -5.06
N VAL A 356 -2.33 2.04 -4.29
CA VAL A 356 -1.85 3.28 -3.65
C VAL A 356 -0.90 2.97 -2.50
N TYR A 357 -0.98 1.76 -1.92
CA TYR A 357 -0.12 1.36 -0.82
C TYR A 357 1.35 1.36 -1.24
N TYR A 358 2.22 1.94 -0.42
CA TYR A 358 3.62 2.20 -0.74
C TYR A 358 3.84 3.04 -2.02
N ASN A 359 2.83 3.81 -2.43
CA ASN A 359 2.92 4.65 -3.64
C ASN A 359 3.37 3.88 -4.89
N ARG A 360 2.93 2.60 -5.03
CA ARG A 360 3.40 1.70 -6.10
C ARG A 360 3.10 2.22 -7.49
N TYR A 361 2.00 2.96 -7.68
CA TYR A 361 1.69 3.59 -8.96
C TYR A 361 2.82 4.50 -9.48
N THR A 362 3.48 5.21 -8.59
CA THR A 362 4.62 6.06 -8.96
C THR A 362 5.93 5.26 -8.96
N ASN A 363 6.17 4.48 -7.90
CA ASN A 363 7.46 3.85 -7.70
C ASN A 363 7.76 2.74 -8.73
N LEU A 364 6.76 1.94 -9.13
CA LEU A 364 6.96 0.93 -10.18
C LEU A 364 7.28 1.56 -11.54
N ARG A 365 6.67 2.70 -11.85
CA ARG A 365 7.03 3.50 -13.04
C ARG A 365 8.50 3.94 -12.98
N MET A 366 8.96 4.43 -11.81
CA MET A 366 10.34 4.88 -11.59
C MET A 366 11.35 3.73 -11.66
N LEU A 367 10.91 2.51 -11.37
CA LEU A 367 11.69 1.28 -11.50
C LEU A 367 11.65 0.69 -12.91
N GLY A 368 10.84 1.24 -13.82
CA GLY A 368 10.84 0.87 -15.23
C GLY A 368 9.87 -0.24 -15.65
N PHE A 369 8.89 -0.59 -14.82
CA PHE A 369 7.83 -1.53 -15.23
C PHE A 369 6.99 -0.96 -16.37
N ASP A 370 6.43 -1.83 -17.20
CA ASP A 370 5.48 -1.50 -18.27
C ASP A 370 4.05 -1.47 -17.72
N SER A 371 3.71 -2.41 -16.84
CA SER A 371 2.36 -2.55 -16.32
C SER A 371 2.30 -2.96 -14.85
N PHE A 372 1.19 -2.61 -14.20
CA PHE A 372 0.91 -2.98 -12.82
C PHE A 372 -0.53 -3.44 -12.63
N PHE A 373 -0.73 -4.71 -12.34
CA PHE A 373 -2.01 -5.28 -11.96
C PHE A 373 -2.25 -5.15 -10.46
N THR A 374 -3.37 -4.55 -10.08
CA THR A 374 -3.73 -4.26 -8.69
C THR A 374 -5.21 -4.52 -8.43
N LEU A 375 -5.57 -4.80 -7.18
CA LEU A 375 -6.95 -5.09 -6.78
C LEU A 375 -7.93 -3.93 -7.09
N ASP A 376 -7.43 -2.69 -7.08
CA ASP A 376 -8.26 -1.50 -7.32
C ASP A 376 -8.84 -1.43 -8.75
N THR A 377 -8.27 -2.21 -9.67
CA THR A 377 -8.61 -2.15 -11.10
C THR A 377 -9.37 -3.38 -11.59
N THR A 378 -9.69 -4.34 -10.73
CA THR A 378 -10.33 -5.59 -11.11
C THR A 378 -11.85 -5.55 -10.93
N VAL A 379 -12.58 -6.35 -11.72
CA VAL A 379 -14.04 -6.47 -11.66
C VAL A 379 -14.51 -7.74 -10.96
N THR A 380 -13.76 -8.83 -11.06
CA THR A 380 -14.12 -10.11 -10.46
C THR A 380 -13.66 -10.18 -9.01
N PRO A 381 -14.49 -10.65 -8.08
CA PRO A 381 -14.06 -10.89 -6.72
C PRO A 381 -13.11 -12.10 -6.69
N PHE A 382 -11.92 -11.90 -6.16
CA PHE A 382 -10.93 -12.95 -5.97
C PHE A 382 -11.21 -13.83 -4.76
N GLU A 383 -10.76 -15.09 -4.84
CA GLU A 383 -10.76 -15.97 -3.69
C GLU A 383 -9.76 -15.46 -2.64
N LYS A 384 -10.18 -15.47 -1.39
CA LYS A 384 -9.34 -15.10 -0.25
C LYS A 384 -9.04 -16.31 0.60
N LYS A 385 -7.80 -16.37 1.08
CA LYS A 385 -7.41 -17.26 2.17
C LYS A 385 -7.09 -16.35 3.36
N GLY A 386 -7.91 -16.42 4.38
CA GLY A 386 -7.84 -15.42 5.40
C GLY A 386 -8.42 -14.06 5.00
N MET A 387 -7.69 -12.99 5.27
CA MET A 387 -8.14 -11.64 4.93
C MET A 387 -7.81 -11.22 3.52
N PHE A 388 -6.80 -11.82 2.94
CA PHE A 388 -6.17 -11.36 1.71
C PHE A 388 -6.45 -12.29 0.54
N VAL A 389 -6.23 -11.79 -0.67
CA VAL A 389 -6.34 -12.56 -1.90
C VAL A 389 -5.34 -13.72 -1.85
N SER A 390 -5.78 -14.90 -2.30
CA SER A 390 -4.97 -16.12 -2.25
C SER A 390 -3.76 -16.06 -3.18
N ASP A 391 -2.72 -16.83 -2.85
CA ASP A 391 -1.55 -16.99 -3.72
C ASP A 391 -1.93 -17.63 -5.06
N GLU A 392 -2.91 -18.52 -5.07
CA GLU A 392 -3.46 -19.12 -6.28
C GLU A 392 -3.95 -18.08 -7.30
N GLU A 393 -4.63 -17.03 -6.82
CA GLU A 393 -5.10 -15.94 -7.68
C GLU A 393 -3.94 -15.08 -8.22
N HIS A 394 -2.89 -14.89 -7.44
CA HIS A 394 -1.68 -14.22 -7.93
C HIS A 394 -1.00 -15.05 -9.01
N TYR A 395 -0.83 -16.34 -8.80
CA TYR A 395 -0.21 -17.24 -9.77
C TYR A 395 -1.06 -17.41 -11.04
N ARG A 396 -2.38 -17.39 -10.93
CA ARG A 396 -3.29 -17.37 -12.09
C ARG A 396 -3.03 -16.15 -12.98
N ALA A 397 -2.81 -14.99 -12.39
CA ALA A 397 -2.48 -13.78 -13.16
C ALA A 397 -1.10 -13.87 -13.82
N VAL A 398 -0.10 -14.44 -13.15
CA VAL A 398 1.22 -14.69 -13.75
C VAL A 398 1.11 -15.59 -14.98
N LEU A 399 0.38 -16.70 -14.84
CA LEU A 399 0.18 -17.66 -15.95
C LEU A 399 -0.61 -17.05 -17.11
N HIS A 400 -1.59 -16.20 -16.80
CA HIS A 400 -2.32 -15.46 -17.83
C HIS A 400 -1.40 -14.50 -18.57
N GLN A 401 -0.58 -13.69 -17.88
CA GLN A 401 0.38 -12.78 -18.52
C GLN A 401 1.32 -13.53 -19.47
N LEU A 402 1.90 -14.63 -19.04
CA LEU A 402 2.74 -15.47 -19.89
C LEU A 402 2.01 -15.99 -21.16
N SER A 403 0.69 -16.19 -21.09
CA SER A 403 -0.09 -16.66 -22.23
C SER A 403 -0.47 -15.57 -23.22
N GLU A 404 -0.46 -14.29 -22.79
CA GLU A 404 -0.84 -13.14 -23.61
C GLU A 404 0.36 -12.47 -24.30
N THR A 405 1.56 -12.65 -23.77
CA THR A 405 2.77 -12.03 -24.32
C THR A 405 3.37 -12.90 -25.44
N GLU A 406 3.63 -12.31 -26.62
CA GLU A 406 4.35 -13.01 -27.71
C GLU A 406 5.87 -13.06 -27.50
N GLY A 407 6.39 -12.22 -26.62
CA GLY A 407 7.81 -12.03 -26.31
C GLY A 407 8.26 -12.75 -25.03
N ARG A 408 9.25 -12.18 -24.37
CA ARG A 408 9.73 -12.63 -23.06
C ARG A 408 9.16 -11.74 -21.95
N ASP A 409 8.77 -12.35 -20.87
CA ASP A 409 8.23 -11.68 -19.71
C ASP A 409 9.23 -11.54 -18.57
N PHE A 410 9.24 -10.35 -17.96
CA PHE A 410 9.70 -10.15 -16.61
C PHE A 410 8.49 -9.89 -15.72
N ILE A 411 8.16 -10.83 -14.83
CA ILE A 411 7.00 -10.70 -13.96
C ILE A 411 7.45 -10.62 -12.51
N PHE A 412 7.13 -9.51 -11.85
CA PHE A 412 7.26 -9.37 -10.41
C PHE A 412 5.91 -9.61 -9.73
N CYS A 413 5.78 -10.75 -9.07
CA CYS A 413 4.57 -11.16 -8.37
C CYS A 413 4.76 -11.01 -6.86
N LEU A 414 4.02 -10.10 -6.24
CA LEU A 414 4.00 -9.89 -4.81
C LEU A 414 2.69 -10.43 -4.24
N THR A 415 2.76 -11.50 -3.44
CA THR A 415 1.57 -12.13 -2.84
C THR A 415 1.13 -11.42 -1.55
N MET A 416 -0.04 -11.76 -1.03
CA MET A 416 -0.60 -11.15 0.18
C MET A 416 -1.19 -12.15 1.17
N GLN A 417 -1.36 -13.41 0.78
CA GLN A 417 -2.12 -14.41 1.54
C GLN A 417 -1.65 -14.53 3.00
N ASN A 418 -0.34 -14.58 3.21
CA ASN A 418 0.25 -14.78 4.53
C ASN A 418 0.47 -13.50 5.34
N HIS A 419 -0.01 -12.36 4.87
CA HIS A 419 0.16 -11.08 5.56
C HIS A 419 -0.42 -11.10 6.98
N GLY A 420 0.27 -10.43 7.90
CA GLY A 420 -0.07 -10.39 9.30
C GLY A 420 -1.47 -9.87 9.63
N GLY A 421 -1.85 -10.13 10.86
CA GLY A 421 -3.20 -9.92 11.38
C GLY A 421 -3.87 -11.26 11.63
N TYR A 422 -3.16 -12.23 12.20
CA TYR A 422 -3.64 -13.61 12.42
C TYR A 422 -4.58 -13.76 13.62
N ASP A 423 -4.97 -12.68 14.28
CA ASP A 423 -5.81 -12.60 15.50
C ASP A 423 -7.33 -12.81 15.21
N TYR A 424 -7.72 -13.68 14.28
CA TYR A 424 -9.13 -13.88 13.93
C TYR A 424 -9.72 -15.09 14.61
N ASP A 425 -10.77 -14.88 15.40
CA ASP A 425 -11.58 -15.98 15.97
C ASP A 425 -12.28 -16.78 14.88
N ASP A 426 -12.71 -16.13 13.80
CA ASP A 426 -13.44 -16.73 12.68
C ASP A 426 -12.62 -17.76 11.91
N PHE A 427 -11.31 -17.63 11.86
CA PHE A 427 -10.41 -18.55 11.17
C PHE A 427 -10.42 -19.93 11.81
N ARG A 428 -10.37 -20.01 13.12
CA ARG A 428 -10.46 -21.28 13.86
C ARG A 428 -11.78 -22.01 13.63
N VAL A 429 -12.87 -21.26 13.56
CA VAL A 429 -14.23 -21.79 13.32
C VAL A 429 -14.39 -22.22 11.88
N THR A 430 -13.90 -21.44 10.92
CA THR A 430 -14.09 -21.69 9.49
C THR A 430 -13.28 -22.90 8.99
N TYR A 431 -12.05 -23.08 9.51
CA TYR A 431 -11.15 -24.11 9.00
C TYR A 431 -11.02 -25.34 9.89
N GLY A 432 -11.64 -25.35 11.08
CA GLY A 432 -11.64 -26.50 12.00
C GLY A 432 -10.23 -27.00 12.33
N ALA A 433 -9.21 -26.14 12.15
CA ALA A 433 -7.82 -26.53 12.21
C ALA A 433 -7.45 -26.97 13.61
N GLN A 434 -7.00 -28.21 13.75
CA GLN A 434 -6.27 -28.62 14.95
C GLN A 434 -4.93 -27.90 14.95
N THR A 435 -4.47 -27.52 16.14
CA THR A 435 -3.16 -26.92 16.33
C THR A 435 -2.07 -27.85 15.78
N PRO A 436 -1.26 -27.40 14.79
CA PRO A 436 -0.30 -28.27 14.11
C PRO A 436 1.01 -28.47 14.88
N PHE A 437 1.06 -28.10 16.16
CA PHE A 437 2.23 -28.18 17.03
C PHE A 437 1.84 -28.59 18.45
N SER A 438 2.80 -29.01 19.25
CA SER A 438 2.61 -29.47 20.64
C SER A 438 3.16 -28.53 21.72
N ASN A 439 3.72 -27.38 21.34
CA ASN A 439 4.20 -26.37 22.27
C ASN A 439 3.10 -25.88 23.24
N GLN A 440 3.48 -25.65 24.48
CA GLN A 440 2.60 -25.07 25.49
C GLN A 440 2.73 -23.54 25.41
N VAL A 441 1.77 -22.88 24.80
CA VAL A 441 1.69 -21.44 24.62
C VAL A 441 0.33 -20.93 25.08
N SER A 442 0.17 -19.65 25.22
CA SER A 442 -1.13 -19.03 25.54
C SER A 442 -2.18 -19.32 24.45
N ASP A 443 -3.47 -19.26 24.80
CA ASP A 443 -4.56 -19.47 23.83
C ASP A 443 -4.50 -18.50 22.65
N ARG A 444 -4.06 -17.26 22.89
CA ARG A 444 -3.85 -16.26 21.86
C ARG A 444 -2.70 -16.65 20.93
N ALA A 445 -1.55 -17.01 21.46
CA ALA A 445 -0.42 -17.46 20.66
C ALA A 445 -0.75 -18.74 19.86
N ALA A 446 -1.47 -19.70 20.48
CA ALA A 446 -1.93 -20.90 19.79
C ALA A 446 -2.86 -20.57 18.60
N ALA A 447 -3.74 -19.56 18.74
CA ALA A 447 -4.61 -19.12 17.66
C ALA A 447 -3.82 -18.52 16.50
N ILE A 448 -2.95 -17.54 16.78
CA ILE A 448 -2.10 -16.84 15.81
C ILE A 448 -1.23 -17.84 15.03
N LEU A 449 -0.51 -18.69 15.75
CA LEU A 449 0.39 -19.68 15.16
C LEU A 449 -0.36 -20.72 14.31
N THR A 450 -1.55 -21.17 14.77
CA THR A 450 -2.37 -22.10 14.01
C THR A 450 -2.86 -21.48 12.70
N ASN A 451 -3.32 -20.22 12.75
CA ASN A 451 -3.79 -19.51 11.57
C ASN A 451 -2.64 -19.31 10.56
N TYR A 452 -1.46 -18.88 11.03
CA TYR A 452 -0.29 -18.73 10.18
C TYR A 452 0.14 -20.07 9.54
N CYS A 453 0.27 -21.14 10.32
CA CYS A 453 0.63 -22.46 9.80
C CYS A 453 -0.38 -22.97 8.75
N TRP A 454 -1.66 -22.67 8.94
CA TRP A 454 -2.68 -23.03 7.97
C TRP A 454 -2.52 -22.24 6.66
N LEU A 455 -2.28 -20.91 6.73
CA LEU A 455 -2.04 -20.07 5.56
C LEU A 455 -0.80 -20.54 4.78
N LEU A 456 0.29 -20.82 5.50
CA LEU A 456 1.53 -21.33 4.91
C LEU A 456 1.29 -22.65 4.14
N ARG A 457 0.47 -23.54 4.67
CA ARG A 457 0.10 -24.78 3.99
C ARG A 457 -0.73 -24.54 2.72
N GLN A 458 -1.58 -23.50 2.70
CA GLN A 458 -2.31 -23.11 1.50
C GLN A 458 -1.37 -22.52 0.45
N SER A 459 -0.36 -21.75 0.87
CA SER A 459 0.68 -21.23 -0.03
C SER A 459 1.50 -22.33 -0.67
N ASP A 460 1.85 -23.38 0.09
CA ASP A 460 2.56 -24.55 -0.44
C ASP A 460 1.75 -25.27 -1.53
N ALA A 461 0.45 -25.47 -1.31
CA ALA A 461 -0.43 -26.08 -2.30
C ALA A 461 -0.61 -25.22 -3.56
N ALA A 462 -0.70 -23.91 -3.41
CA ALA A 462 -0.77 -22.98 -4.53
C ALA A 462 0.55 -22.98 -5.33
N LEU A 463 1.69 -23.04 -4.63
CA LEU A 463 3.02 -23.14 -5.25
C LEU A 463 3.16 -24.45 -6.05
N GLU A 464 2.68 -25.57 -5.51
CA GLU A 464 2.66 -26.85 -6.22
C GLU A 464 1.91 -26.75 -7.55
N ALA A 465 0.71 -26.22 -7.53
CA ALA A 465 -0.11 -26.05 -8.72
C ALA A 465 0.58 -25.13 -9.75
N PHE A 466 1.19 -24.06 -9.30
CA PHE A 466 1.90 -23.08 -10.13
C PHE A 466 3.14 -23.70 -10.82
N ILE A 467 4.04 -24.30 -10.07
CA ILE A 467 5.26 -24.93 -10.59
C ILE A 467 4.93 -26.07 -11.55
N ASN A 468 3.88 -26.86 -11.26
CA ASN A 468 3.44 -27.93 -12.16
C ASN A 468 2.95 -27.37 -13.50
N GLN A 469 2.28 -26.22 -13.54
CA GLN A 469 1.85 -25.57 -14.76
C GLN A 469 3.06 -25.00 -15.53
N LEU A 470 3.97 -24.31 -14.87
CA LEU A 470 5.20 -23.80 -15.48
C LEU A 470 6.09 -24.91 -16.05
N SER A 471 6.14 -26.07 -15.39
CA SER A 471 6.89 -27.25 -15.86
C SER A 471 6.37 -27.81 -17.18
N SER A 472 5.15 -27.45 -17.57
CA SER A 472 4.54 -27.87 -18.83
C SER A 472 4.70 -26.87 -19.98
N LEU A 473 5.29 -25.70 -19.72
CA LEU A 473 5.57 -24.68 -20.75
C LEU A 473 6.77 -25.10 -21.60
N ASP A 474 6.66 -24.89 -22.90
CA ASP A 474 7.77 -25.10 -23.84
C ASP A 474 8.80 -23.97 -23.75
N GLU A 475 8.41 -22.79 -23.29
CA GLU A 475 9.30 -21.63 -23.16
C GLU A 475 10.19 -21.75 -21.93
N PRO A 476 11.52 -21.51 -22.07
CA PRO A 476 12.41 -21.45 -20.92
C PRO A 476 11.92 -20.41 -19.91
N THR A 477 11.78 -20.83 -18.67
CA THR A 477 11.24 -19.99 -17.60
C THR A 477 12.01 -20.21 -16.30
N VAL A 478 12.44 -19.10 -15.69
CA VAL A 478 13.13 -19.06 -14.39
C VAL A 478 12.21 -18.46 -13.36
N VAL A 479 12.09 -19.10 -12.20
CA VAL A 479 11.36 -18.61 -11.03
C VAL A 479 12.35 -18.31 -9.91
N VAL A 480 12.32 -17.08 -9.42
CA VAL A 480 13.02 -16.62 -8.21
C VAL A 480 11.97 -16.43 -7.12
N PHE A 481 11.95 -17.29 -6.13
CA PHE A 481 10.98 -17.25 -5.03
C PHE A 481 11.69 -16.93 -3.72
N PHE A 482 11.13 -16.00 -2.94
CA PHE A 482 11.69 -15.64 -1.63
C PHE A 482 10.62 -15.12 -0.66
N GLY A 483 10.86 -15.31 0.64
CA GLY A 483 10.12 -14.63 1.69
C GLY A 483 10.71 -13.24 1.94
N ASP A 484 9.87 -12.24 2.11
CA ASP A 484 10.27 -10.85 2.32
C ASP A 484 10.71 -10.55 3.76
N HIS A 485 10.10 -11.21 4.73
CA HIS A 485 10.40 -11.19 6.16
C HIS A 485 9.74 -12.36 6.87
N ILE A 486 10.11 -12.60 8.12
CA ILE A 486 9.41 -13.59 8.95
C ILE A 486 8.00 -13.08 9.33
N PRO A 487 7.05 -13.98 9.65
CA PRO A 487 5.66 -13.57 9.94
C PRO A 487 5.57 -12.64 11.15
N PRO A 488 4.80 -11.54 11.07
CA PRO A 488 4.60 -10.59 12.16
C PRO A 488 3.63 -11.14 13.22
N LEU A 489 4.09 -12.08 14.04
CA LEU A 489 3.28 -12.77 15.05
C LEU A 489 2.96 -11.92 16.28
N GLY A 490 3.71 -10.84 16.49
CA GLY A 490 3.65 -9.99 17.68
C GLY A 490 4.74 -10.35 18.70
N SER A 491 5.20 -9.33 19.44
CA SER A 491 6.33 -9.47 20.37
C SER A 491 6.08 -10.47 21.51
N ASP A 492 4.84 -10.57 21.96
CA ASP A 492 4.41 -11.51 23.00
C ASP A 492 4.46 -12.96 22.50
N VAL A 493 4.02 -13.21 21.26
CA VAL A 493 4.09 -14.55 20.65
C VAL A 493 5.54 -14.94 20.38
N TYR A 494 6.36 -14.02 19.89
CA TYR A 494 7.80 -14.25 19.70
C TYR A 494 8.49 -14.64 21.01
N GLU A 495 8.19 -13.95 22.11
CA GLU A 495 8.73 -14.26 23.42
C GLU A 495 8.30 -15.66 23.90
N GLU A 496 7.03 -16.05 23.70
CA GLU A 496 6.50 -17.37 24.11
C GLU A 496 7.17 -18.53 23.37
N ILE A 497 7.52 -18.36 22.09
CA ILE A 497 8.16 -19.41 21.28
C ILE A 497 9.68 -19.25 21.15
N GLY A 498 10.25 -18.23 21.80
CA GLY A 498 11.70 -18.05 21.92
C GLY A 498 12.36 -17.40 20.70
N ILE A 499 11.61 -16.70 19.86
CA ILE A 499 12.17 -15.87 18.78
C ILE A 499 12.72 -14.58 19.36
N SER A 500 14.01 -14.33 19.12
CA SER A 500 14.63 -13.06 19.50
C SER A 500 14.24 -11.97 18.52
N ALA A 501 13.52 -10.97 19.00
CA ALA A 501 13.18 -9.79 18.21
C ALA A 501 14.37 -8.83 17.93
N THR A 502 15.58 -9.16 18.38
CA THR A 502 16.77 -8.30 18.28
C THR A 502 17.99 -8.98 17.67
N GLY A 503 17.82 -10.16 17.10
CA GLY A 503 18.95 -10.94 16.54
C GLY A 503 18.88 -11.11 15.03
N ASP A 504 20.04 -11.27 14.39
CA ASP A 504 20.16 -11.48 12.95
C ASP A 504 19.38 -12.70 12.44
N ALA A 505 19.14 -13.71 13.27
CA ALA A 505 18.35 -14.90 12.92
C ALA A 505 16.90 -14.59 12.50
N GLY A 506 16.32 -13.49 13.00
CA GLY A 506 15.01 -13.02 12.58
C GLY A 506 14.98 -12.38 11.19
N HIS A 507 16.13 -12.06 10.64
CA HIS A 507 16.29 -11.49 9.30
C HIS A 507 16.50 -12.55 8.20
N LEU A 508 16.57 -13.84 8.56
CA LEU A 508 16.83 -14.92 7.62
C LEU A 508 15.53 -15.51 7.08
N THR A 509 15.24 -15.26 5.82
CA THR A 509 14.12 -15.88 5.09
C THR A 509 14.61 -16.91 4.09
N PRO A 510 13.78 -17.85 3.63
CA PRO A 510 14.16 -18.80 2.60
C PRO A 510 14.04 -18.20 1.21
N TYR A 511 14.88 -18.70 0.28
CA TYR A 511 14.70 -18.46 -1.14
C TYR A 511 15.06 -19.68 -1.97
N PHE A 512 14.55 -19.75 -3.20
CA PHE A 512 15.02 -20.65 -4.23
C PHE A 512 14.98 -20.00 -5.63
N ILE A 513 15.83 -20.53 -6.53
CA ILE A 513 15.80 -20.24 -7.97
C ILE A 513 15.66 -21.57 -8.70
N TRP A 514 14.62 -21.65 -9.52
CA TRP A 514 14.22 -22.84 -10.26
C TRP A 514 14.07 -22.51 -11.76
N SER A 515 14.31 -23.49 -12.63
CA SER A 515 14.01 -23.38 -14.06
C SER A 515 13.26 -24.61 -14.56
N ASN A 516 12.32 -24.42 -15.49
CA ASN A 516 11.53 -25.50 -16.05
C ASN A 516 12.33 -26.43 -16.97
N ASP A 517 13.42 -25.94 -17.53
CA ASP A 517 14.31 -26.66 -18.47
C ASP A 517 15.53 -27.32 -17.78
N GLY A 518 15.69 -27.11 -16.48
CA GLY A 518 16.83 -27.62 -15.71
C GLY A 518 18.16 -26.91 -15.98
N SER A 519 18.15 -25.75 -16.61
CA SER A 519 19.37 -24.93 -16.89
C SER A 519 20.04 -24.47 -15.60
N ILE A 520 19.28 -24.26 -14.53
CA ILE A 520 19.80 -23.85 -13.21
C ILE A 520 20.12 -25.07 -12.35
N ALA A 521 21.41 -25.28 -12.13
CA ALA A 521 21.89 -26.42 -11.33
C ALA A 521 21.56 -26.24 -9.82
N PRO A 522 21.14 -27.33 -9.13
CA PRO A 522 20.94 -27.32 -7.69
C PRO A 522 22.21 -26.93 -6.93
N GLY A 523 21.99 -26.32 -5.77
CA GLY A 523 23.08 -25.92 -4.87
C GLY A 523 22.59 -25.01 -3.76
N GLU A 524 23.47 -24.73 -2.81
CA GLU A 524 23.16 -23.88 -1.67
C GLU A 524 24.08 -22.66 -1.66
N THR A 525 23.50 -21.47 -1.47
CA THR A 525 24.21 -20.19 -1.39
C THR A 525 23.41 -19.25 -0.53
N ASN A 526 23.99 -18.66 0.50
CA ASN A 526 23.32 -17.69 1.36
C ASN A 526 23.65 -16.27 0.90
N LEU A 527 22.67 -15.37 0.91
CA LEU A 527 22.70 -14.07 0.24
C LEU A 527 22.14 -12.96 1.15
N TYR A 528 22.52 -11.74 0.84
CA TYR A 528 21.73 -10.56 1.18
C TYR A 528 20.65 -10.32 0.11
N SER A 529 19.51 -9.77 0.50
CA SER A 529 18.39 -9.47 -0.43
C SER A 529 18.82 -8.63 -1.63
N TRP A 530 19.67 -7.63 -1.45
CA TRP A 530 20.22 -6.81 -2.55
C TRP A 530 21.09 -7.57 -3.57
N GLN A 531 21.51 -8.80 -3.26
CA GLN A 531 22.30 -9.65 -4.17
C GLN A 531 21.44 -10.59 -5.01
N LEU A 532 20.18 -10.89 -4.56
CA LEU A 532 19.38 -11.97 -5.14
C LEU A 532 19.05 -11.73 -6.62
N GLY A 533 18.66 -10.50 -6.99
CA GLY A 533 18.32 -10.17 -8.37
C GLY A 533 19.50 -10.34 -9.33
N ALA A 534 20.67 -9.81 -8.95
CA ALA A 534 21.91 -9.96 -9.74
C ALA A 534 22.35 -11.43 -9.86
N TYR A 535 22.25 -12.19 -8.77
CA TYR A 535 22.56 -13.62 -8.76
C TYR A 535 21.63 -14.44 -9.64
N ALA A 536 20.35 -14.10 -9.65
CA ALA A 536 19.38 -14.77 -10.53
C ALA A 536 19.67 -14.53 -12.01
N LEU A 537 19.99 -13.28 -12.38
CA LEU A 537 20.41 -12.96 -13.76
C LEU A 537 21.72 -13.64 -14.16
N GLU A 538 22.67 -13.77 -13.24
CA GLU A 538 23.92 -14.53 -13.48
C GLU A 538 23.63 -15.99 -13.80
N LEU A 539 22.78 -16.64 -12.99
CA LEU A 539 22.38 -18.04 -13.21
C LEU A 539 21.60 -18.24 -14.50
N ALA A 540 20.83 -17.23 -14.93
CA ALA A 540 20.12 -17.22 -16.20
C ALA A 540 21.02 -16.87 -17.41
N GLY A 541 22.29 -16.56 -17.20
CA GLY A 541 23.21 -16.14 -18.25
C GLY A 541 22.91 -14.74 -18.83
N MET A 542 22.33 -13.86 -18.03
CA MET A 542 21.80 -12.56 -18.46
C MET A 542 22.39 -11.38 -17.68
N ASN A 543 23.45 -11.56 -16.93
CA ASN A 543 24.00 -10.52 -16.06
C ASN A 543 25.03 -9.63 -16.79
N ASP A 544 24.55 -8.84 -17.77
CA ASP A 544 25.31 -7.91 -18.58
C ASP A 544 25.00 -6.43 -18.30
N ASP A 545 24.31 -6.14 -17.20
CA ASP A 545 24.21 -4.80 -16.65
C ASP A 545 25.45 -4.48 -15.78
N PRO A 546 26.16 -3.34 -15.97
CA PRO A 546 27.39 -3.04 -15.26
C PRO A 546 27.28 -3.03 -13.74
N PHE A 547 26.19 -2.48 -13.21
CA PHE A 547 25.99 -2.39 -11.76
C PHE A 547 25.60 -3.76 -11.17
N LEU A 548 24.65 -4.49 -11.79
CA LEU A 548 24.23 -5.80 -11.31
C LEU A 548 25.37 -6.84 -11.43
N ALA A 549 26.15 -6.79 -12.53
CA ALA A 549 27.35 -7.61 -12.65
C ALA A 549 28.40 -7.31 -11.56
N TYR A 550 28.50 -6.05 -11.15
CA TYR A 550 29.36 -5.68 -10.03
C TYR A 550 28.83 -6.21 -8.70
N VAL A 551 27.52 -6.10 -8.44
CA VAL A 551 26.86 -6.69 -7.28
C VAL A 551 27.14 -8.18 -7.18
N GLU A 552 27.05 -8.91 -8.30
CA GLU A 552 27.37 -10.34 -8.33
C GLU A 552 28.86 -10.61 -8.07
N ARG A 553 29.76 -9.78 -8.59
CA ARG A 553 31.20 -9.90 -8.25
C ARG A 553 31.48 -9.72 -6.75
N LEU A 554 30.76 -8.78 -6.12
CA LEU A 554 30.86 -8.59 -4.66
C LEU A 554 30.39 -9.84 -3.91
N ARG A 555 29.25 -10.41 -4.33
CA ARG A 555 28.76 -11.68 -3.78
C ARG A 555 29.77 -12.80 -3.96
N ALA A 556 30.26 -12.99 -5.18
CA ALA A 556 31.22 -14.06 -5.49
C ALA A 556 32.52 -13.89 -4.71
N ALA A 557 32.96 -12.66 -4.48
CA ALA A 557 34.18 -12.39 -3.69
C ALA A 557 34.01 -12.73 -2.20
N SER A 558 32.78 -12.67 -1.66
CA SER A 558 32.49 -13.08 -0.28
C SER A 558 32.52 -14.60 -0.09
N GLY A 559 32.43 -15.38 -1.19
CA GLY A 559 32.42 -16.84 -1.13
C GLY A 559 31.14 -17.42 -0.53
N ASP A 560 31.21 -18.67 -0.04
CA ASP A 560 30.07 -19.31 0.63
C ASP A 560 30.05 -18.85 2.09
N VAL A 561 29.10 -17.98 2.40
CA VAL A 561 28.86 -17.42 3.74
C VAL A 561 27.85 -18.30 4.48
N ALA A 562 28.15 -18.68 5.72
CA ALA A 562 27.17 -19.40 6.54
C ALA A 562 26.01 -18.46 6.96
N PRO A 563 24.77 -18.96 7.13
CA PRO A 563 23.65 -18.10 7.49
C PRO A 563 23.91 -17.25 8.75
N GLU A 564 24.65 -17.79 9.74
CA GLU A 564 24.96 -17.13 10.99
C GLU A 564 26.02 -16.02 10.85
N GLU A 565 26.70 -15.95 9.71
CA GLU A 565 27.70 -14.93 9.39
C GLU A 565 27.08 -13.74 8.66
N LEU A 566 25.84 -13.89 8.14
CA LEU A 566 25.09 -12.79 7.58
C LEU A 566 24.60 -11.88 8.70
N THR A 567 25.01 -10.62 8.66
CA THR A 567 24.66 -9.63 9.69
C THR A 567 24.27 -8.29 9.07
N ALA A 568 23.61 -7.43 9.85
CA ALA A 568 23.24 -6.08 9.42
C ALA A 568 24.43 -5.19 9.03
N ALA A 569 25.63 -5.49 9.53
CA ALA A 569 26.85 -4.74 9.26
C ALA A 569 27.49 -5.22 7.95
N ALA A 570 26.89 -4.89 6.81
CA ALA A 570 27.60 -5.05 5.55
C ALA A 570 28.83 -4.13 5.51
N GLU A 571 29.99 -4.68 5.08
CA GLU A 571 31.21 -3.88 4.91
C GLU A 571 30.95 -2.76 3.89
N SER A 572 31.53 -1.57 4.15
CA SER A 572 31.48 -0.44 3.22
C SER A 572 32.33 -0.76 2.01
N GLU A 573 31.71 -0.65 0.83
CA GLU A 573 32.36 -0.80 -0.46
C GLU A 573 32.37 0.55 -1.18
N PRO A 574 33.52 1.22 -1.33
CA PRO A 574 33.57 2.62 -1.79
C PRO A 574 32.90 2.86 -3.15
N VAL A 575 33.06 1.96 -4.12
CA VAL A 575 32.47 2.09 -5.45
C VAL A 575 30.96 1.85 -5.38
N TYR A 576 30.54 0.85 -4.62
CA TYR A 576 29.12 0.56 -4.40
C TYR A 576 28.42 1.73 -3.71
N ASP A 577 29.02 2.27 -2.65
CA ASP A 577 28.47 3.40 -1.88
C ASP A 577 28.38 4.67 -2.75
N LEU A 578 29.40 4.93 -3.59
CA LEU A 578 29.44 6.07 -4.51
C LEU A 578 28.32 6.00 -5.55
N LEU A 579 28.16 4.84 -6.22
CA LEU A 579 27.15 4.65 -7.26
C LEU A 579 25.74 4.60 -6.66
N SER A 580 25.56 4.01 -5.48
CA SER A 580 24.27 4.03 -4.76
C SER A 580 23.86 5.45 -4.37
N TYR A 581 24.84 6.27 -3.91
CA TYR A 581 24.59 7.66 -3.61
C TYR A 581 24.21 8.47 -4.86
N ASP A 582 24.91 8.26 -5.97
CA ASP A 582 24.62 8.91 -7.25
C ASP A 582 23.20 8.57 -7.74
N ALA A 583 22.83 7.29 -7.67
CA ALA A 583 21.53 6.81 -8.12
C ALA A 583 20.36 7.36 -7.29
N LEU A 584 20.51 7.44 -5.95
CA LEU A 584 19.40 7.72 -5.04
C LEU A 584 19.30 9.19 -4.59
N PHE A 585 20.42 9.91 -4.52
CA PHE A 585 20.45 11.21 -3.84
C PHE A 585 21.11 12.32 -4.64
N ALA A 586 21.72 12.01 -5.80
CA ALA A 586 22.53 12.97 -6.51
C ALA A 586 22.07 13.16 -7.97
N ASN A 587 23.02 13.26 -8.91
CA ASN A 587 22.72 13.71 -10.27
C ASN A 587 22.60 12.57 -11.29
N GLN A 588 22.74 11.30 -10.86
CA GLN A 588 22.66 10.12 -11.72
C GLN A 588 23.64 10.12 -12.89
N TYR A 589 24.85 10.60 -12.65
CA TYR A 589 25.92 10.66 -13.66
C TYR A 589 26.31 9.29 -14.21
N ALA A 590 26.14 8.22 -13.40
CA ALA A 590 26.33 6.86 -13.85
C ALA A 590 25.31 6.47 -14.93
N TYR A 591 24.05 6.89 -14.77
CA TYR A 591 23.00 6.63 -15.76
C TYR A 591 23.22 7.43 -17.04
N ASP A 592 23.63 8.71 -16.92
CA ASP A 592 24.03 9.52 -18.06
C ASP A 592 25.17 8.88 -18.84
N GLU A 593 26.19 8.36 -18.14
CA GLU A 593 27.34 7.70 -18.74
C GLU A 593 26.95 6.40 -19.46
N GLY A 594 26.04 5.62 -18.86
CA GLY A 594 25.53 4.38 -19.45
C GLY A 594 24.42 4.57 -20.49
N GLY A 595 23.90 5.80 -20.64
CA GLY A 595 22.73 6.06 -21.48
C GLY A 595 21.46 5.39 -20.97
N LEU A 596 21.35 5.16 -19.65
CA LEU A 596 20.24 4.46 -19.02
C LEU A 596 19.05 5.41 -18.79
N SER A 597 17.84 4.94 -19.02
CA SER A 597 16.59 5.64 -18.77
C SER A 597 15.64 4.73 -17.96
N PRO A 598 15.82 4.64 -16.63
CA PRO A 598 15.06 3.69 -15.83
C PRO A 598 13.55 3.95 -15.84
N GLU A 599 13.11 5.22 -15.77
CA GLU A 599 11.69 5.56 -15.77
C GLU A 599 10.99 5.09 -17.04
N ASN A 600 9.82 4.48 -16.89
CA ASN A 600 8.96 4.16 -18.03
C ASN A 600 7.83 5.19 -18.16
N GLY A 601 7.93 6.06 -19.16
CA GLY A 601 6.90 7.06 -19.46
C GLY A 601 5.57 6.48 -19.93
N ASP A 602 5.59 5.26 -20.49
CA ASP A 602 4.44 4.52 -21.02
C ASP A 602 3.84 3.53 -20.00
N PHE A 603 4.27 3.59 -18.73
CA PHE A 603 3.77 2.74 -17.65
C PHE A 603 2.25 2.80 -17.52
N GLN A 604 1.62 1.63 -17.43
CA GLN A 604 0.18 1.46 -17.37
C GLN A 604 -0.24 0.77 -16.07
N ILE A 605 -1.36 1.24 -15.49
CA ILE A 605 -2.02 0.55 -14.40
C ILE A 605 -3.10 -0.36 -14.99
N GLY A 606 -3.10 -1.63 -14.59
CA GLY A 606 -3.77 -2.69 -15.35
C GLY A 606 -2.97 -3.01 -16.62
N GLY A 607 -3.15 -4.14 -17.24
CA GLY A 607 -2.41 -4.52 -18.45
C GLY A 607 -2.74 -3.65 -19.65
N LYS A 608 -2.03 -3.88 -20.75
CA LYS A 608 -2.34 -3.28 -22.05
C LYS A 608 -3.80 -3.55 -22.42
N MET A 609 -4.54 -2.50 -22.74
CA MET A 609 -5.93 -2.57 -23.14
C MET A 609 -6.03 -2.47 -24.66
N THR A 610 -6.48 -3.53 -25.32
CA THR A 610 -6.72 -3.52 -26.77
C THR A 610 -8.20 -3.68 -27.06
N LEU A 611 -8.81 -2.65 -27.61
CA LEU A 611 -10.21 -2.67 -28.05
C LEU A 611 -10.27 -3.30 -29.45
N GLU A 612 -10.81 -4.50 -29.53
CA GLU A 612 -10.89 -5.28 -30.77
C GLU A 612 -12.18 -4.99 -31.56
N GLY A 613 -13.28 -4.67 -30.86
CA GLY A 613 -14.59 -4.43 -31.46
C GLY A 613 -15.66 -4.27 -30.40
N PHE A 614 -16.91 -4.52 -30.80
CA PHE A 614 -18.06 -4.42 -29.92
C PHE A 614 -19.05 -5.58 -30.17
N ASP A 615 -19.60 -6.10 -29.08
CA ASP A 615 -20.85 -6.82 -29.14
C ASP A 615 -21.98 -5.79 -29.21
N VAL A 616 -22.93 -5.96 -30.11
CA VAL A 616 -24.01 -5.00 -30.38
C VAL A 616 -25.38 -5.64 -30.34
N ALA A 617 -26.37 -4.87 -29.89
CA ALA A 617 -27.76 -5.26 -29.90
C ALA A 617 -28.66 -4.06 -30.19
N VAL A 618 -29.81 -4.29 -30.75
CA VAL A 618 -30.84 -3.24 -30.94
C VAL A 618 -32.03 -3.54 -30.05
N LEU A 619 -32.37 -2.58 -29.19
CA LEU A 619 -33.54 -2.66 -28.31
C LEU A 619 -34.25 -1.30 -28.29
N ALA A 620 -35.53 -1.29 -28.47
CA ALA A 620 -36.38 -0.08 -28.39
C ALA A 620 -35.91 1.14 -29.22
N GLY A 621 -35.29 0.89 -30.40
CA GLY A 621 -34.78 1.94 -31.28
C GLY A 621 -33.41 2.51 -30.91
N GLU A 622 -32.72 1.86 -29.98
CA GLU A 622 -31.36 2.19 -29.56
C GLU A 622 -30.41 1.04 -29.91
N VAL A 623 -29.16 1.37 -30.22
CA VAL A 623 -28.07 0.41 -30.33
C VAL A 623 -27.31 0.39 -29.01
N TYR A 624 -27.32 -0.75 -28.39
CA TYR A 624 -26.52 -1.05 -27.20
C TYR A 624 -25.24 -1.74 -27.63
N PHE A 625 -24.14 -1.42 -26.98
CA PHE A 625 -22.87 -2.04 -27.33
C PHE A 625 -21.95 -2.18 -26.12
N ARG A 626 -21.26 -3.31 -26.08
CA ARG A 626 -20.28 -3.68 -25.10
C ARG A 626 -18.94 -3.89 -25.78
N PRO A 627 -17.83 -3.34 -25.28
CA PRO A 627 -16.52 -3.54 -25.89
C PRO A 627 -16.07 -5.00 -25.81
N GLN A 628 -15.49 -5.47 -26.92
CA GLN A 628 -14.64 -6.65 -26.94
C GLN A 628 -13.22 -6.17 -26.62
N LEU A 629 -12.81 -6.35 -25.36
CA LEU A 629 -11.57 -5.82 -24.82
C LEU A 629 -10.66 -6.98 -24.46
N ALA A 630 -9.51 -7.05 -25.12
CA ALA A 630 -8.46 -7.96 -24.69
C ALA A 630 -7.74 -7.32 -23.49
N VAL A 631 -8.05 -7.79 -22.30
CA VAL A 631 -7.46 -7.35 -21.04
C VAL A 631 -7.80 -8.35 -19.93
N PHE A 632 -6.89 -8.53 -18.99
CA PHE A 632 -7.14 -9.39 -17.84
C PHE A 632 -7.97 -8.65 -16.80
N ASP A 633 -9.21 -9.09 -16.60
CA ASP A 633 -10.12 -8.75 -15.46
C ASP A 633 -10.07 -7.29 -14.96
N GLN A 634 -10.05 -6.33 -15.89
CA GLN A 634 -9.94 -4.91 -15.56
C GLN A 634 -11.30 -4.22 -15.51
N ALA A 635 -11.48 -3.33 -14.53
CA ALA A 635 -12.58 -2.36 -14.53
C ALA A 635 -12.34 -1.30 -15.62
N TYR A 636 -13.36 -0.98 -16.40
CA TYR A 636 -13.27 0.09 -17.38
C TYR A 636 -14.60 0.82 -17.55
N LEU A 637 -14.50 2.07 -17.97
CA LEU A 637 -15.62 2.83 -18.50
C LEU A 637 -15.46 2.98 -20.00
N LEU A 638 -16.58 3.02 -20.71
CA LEU A 638 -16.59 3.29 -22.14
C LEU A 638 -16.62 4.80 -22.37
N GLU A 639 -15.69 5.31 -23.14
CA GLU A 639 -15.69 6.69 -23.59
C GLU A 639 -16.35 6.78 -24.97
N ILE A 640 -17.43 7.56 -25.07
CA ILE A 640 -18.17 7.85 -26.30
C ILE A 640 -17.99 9.33 -26.59
N ASN A 641 -17.26 9.67 -27.67
CA ASN A 641 -17.01 11.07 -28.06
C ASN A 641 -16.53 11.96 -26.89
N GLY A 642 -15.60 11.44 -26.05
CA GLY A 642 -15.05 12.15 -24.91
C GLY A 642 -15.90 12.11 -23.63
N VAL A 643 -17.01 11.39 -23.61
CA VAL A 643 -17.89 11.25 -22.43
C VAL A 643 -17.84 9.82 -21.92
N LEU A 644 -17.42 9.65 -20.65
CA LEU A 644 -17.38 8.36 -19.97
C LEU A 644 -18.79 7.85 -19.66
N ARG A 645 -19.01 6.56 -19.92
CA ARG A 645 -20.25 5.82 -19.68
C ARG A 645 -19.93 4.44 -19.13
N GLU A 646 -20.81 3.91 -18.30
CA GLU A 646 -20.73 2.51 -17.86
C GLU A 646 -21.12 1.55 -19.01
N MET A 647 -21.95 2.00 -19.91
CA MET A 647 -22.45 1.23 -21.05
C MET A 647 -22.52 2.07 -22.33
N GLY A 648 -22.29 1.40 -23.45
CA GLY A 648 -22.46 1.97 -24.79
C GLY A 648 -23.92 1.98 -25.21
N ARG A 649 -24.45 3.18 -25.49
CA ARG A 649 -25.82 3.38 -26.03
C ARG A 649 -25.89 4.58 -26.96
N VAL A 650 -26.48 4.40 -28.13
CA VAL A 650 -26.77 5.48 -29.08
C VAL A 650 -28.08 5.19 -29.81
N ALA A 651 -28.80 6.24 -30.26
CA ALA A 651 -29.98 6.07 -31.06
C ALA A 651 -29.65 5.32 -32.36
N ALA A 652 -30.46 4.34 -32.74
CA ALA A 652 -30.20 3.47 -33.87
C ALA A 652 -30.19 4.23 -35.25
N ASP A 653 -30.82 5.39 -35.32
CA ASP A 653 -30.83 6.29 -36.48
C ASP A 653 -29.74 7.38 -36.42
N SER A 654 -28.86 7.33 -35.40
CA SER A 654 -27.78 8.30 -35.22
C SER A 654 -26.76 8.23 -36.35
N ALA A 655 -26.60 9.33 -37.08
CA ALA A 655 -25.56 9.55 -38.09
C ALA A 655 -24.37 10.32 -37.52
N GLN A 656 -24.28 10.50 -36.23
CA GLN A 656 -23.13 11.13 -35.57
C GLN A 656 -21.95 10.18 -35.56
N GLU A 657 -20.75 10.66 -35.93
CA GLU A 657 -19.51 9.91 -35.82
C GLU A 657 -19.27 9.52 -34.36
N LEU A 658 -18.93 8.27 -34.14
CA LEU A 658 -18.67 7.68 -32.83
C LEU A 658 -17.17 7.36 -32.71
N THR A 659 -16.49 8.07 -31.83
CA THR A 659 -15.13 7.70 -31.39
C THR A 659 -15.26 6.99 -30.04
N LEU A 660 -14.91 5.72 -30.03
CA LEU A 660 -15.11 4.80 -28.90
C LEU A 660 -13.78 4.28 -28.39
N ARG A 661 -13.56 4.30 -27.07
CA ARG A 661 -12.43 3.66 -26.40
C ARG A 661 -12.83 3.20 -25.01
N CYS A 662 -12.06 2.29 -24.43
CA CYS A 662 -12.20 1.92 -23.04
C CYS A 662 -11.19 2.69 -22.18
N VAL A 663 -11.58 3.09 -20.99
CA VAL A 663 -10.77 3.89 -20.08
C VAL A 663 -10.83 3.26 -18.70
N LEU A 664 -9.68 2.92 -18.14
CA LEU A 664 -9.55 2.49 -16.76
C LEU A 664 -9.53 3.72 -15.84
N THR A 665 -10.44 3.75 -14.90
CA THR A 665 -10.50 4.82 -13.89
C THR A 665 -10.47 4.24 -12.48
N VAL A 666 -9.77 4.94 -11.57
CA VAL A 666 -9.88 4.70 -10.13
C VAL A 666 -10.30 6.03 -9.50
N GLY A 667 -11.52 6.08 -8.97
CA GLY A 667 -12.14 7.35 -8.61
C GLY A 667 -12.31 8.26 -9.83
N ASP A 668 -11.89 9.51 -9.71
CA ASP A 668 -11.95 10.51 -10.78
C ASP A 668 -10.75 10.50 -11.73
N ASN A 669 -9.75 9.65 -11.47
CA ASN A 669 -8.49 9.64 -12.23
C ASN A 669 -8.51 8.60 -13.35
N ARG A 670 -7.99 8.99 -14.52
CA ARG A 670 -7.74 8.10 -15.67
C ARG A 670 -6.33 7.53 -15.54
N TYR A 671 -6.22 6.22 -15.61
CA TYR A 671 -4.93 5.53 -15.45
C TYR A 671 -4.50 4.76 -16.69
N ASN A 672 -5.44 4.36 -17.54
CA ASN A 672 -5.13 3.61 -18.74
C ASN A 672 -6.25 3.82 -19.76
N GLU A 673 -5.94 3.67 -21.05
CA GLU A 673 -6.92 3.74 -22.13
C GLU A 673 -6.56 2.81 -23.28
N SER A 674 -7.57 2.24 -23.92
CA SER A 674 -7.40 1.43 -25.13
C SER A 674 -7.13 2.30 -26.37
N ASN A 675 -6.76 1.65 -27.47
CA ASN A 675 -6.90 2.25 -28.79
C ASN A 675 -8.35 2.73 -29.01
N ALA A 676 -8.53 3.73 -29.88
CA ALA A 676 -9.86 4.20 -30.27
C ALA A 676 -10.32 3.50 -31.56
N LEU A 677 -11.61 3.10 -31.60
CA LEU A 677 -12.30 2.71 -32.81
C LEU A 677 -13.28 3.85 -33.22
N VAL A 678 -13.37 4.10 -34.53
CA VAL A 678 -14.18 5.19 -35.08
C VAL A 678 -15.19 4.61 -36.07
N TYR A 679 -16.48 4.98 -35.88
CA TYR A 679 -17.57 4.59 -36.73
C TYR A 679 -18.30 5.83 -37.21
N ALA A 680 -18.77 5.87 -38.49
CA ALA A 680 -19.46 7.01 -39.05
C ALA A 680 -20.87 7.24 -38.47
N GLY A 681 -21.38 6.26 -37.73
CA GLY A 681 -22.68 6.35 -37.03
C GLY A 681 -23.08 5.01 -36.45
N ALA A 682 -24.27 4.98 -35.83
CA ALA A 682 -24.82 3.78 -35.18
C ALA A 682 -24.96 2.58 -36.13
N GLN A 683 -25.30 2.84 -37.39
CA GLN A 683 -25.48 1.78 -38.39
C GLN A 683 -24.16 1.07 -38.73
N GLU A 684 -23.08 1.81 -38.92
CA GLU A 684 -21.75 1.21 -39.16
C GLU A 684 -21.27 0.40 -37.95
N LEU A 685 -21.46 0.91 -36.73
CA LEU A 685 -21.18 0.18 -35.51
C LEU A 685 -21.96 -1.14 -35.45
N LEU A 686 -23.25 -1.11 -35.80
CA LEU A 686 -24.11 -2.30 -35.79
C LEU A 686 -23.68 -3.33 -36.86
N GLU A 687 -23.26 -2.85 -38.03
CA GLU A 687 -22.79 -3.73 -39.13
C GLU A 687 -21.39 -4.36 -38.80
N ALA A 688 -20.54 -3.61 -38.13
CA ALA A 688 -19.21 -4.06 -37.77
C ALA A 688 -19.17 -4.93 -36.50
N GLY A 689 -20.15 -4.77 -35.60
CA GLY A 689 -20.20 -5.45 -34.32
C GLY A 689 -20.68 -6.90 -34.38
N SER A 690 -20.28 -7.68 -33.40
CA SER A 690 -20.78 -9.04 -33.18
C SER A 690 -22.12 -9.01 -32.47
N PRO A 691 -23.03 -9.98 -32.68
CA PRO A 691 -24.26 -10.06 -31.92
C PRO A 691 -23.99 -10.13 -30.41
N MET A 692 -24.56 -9.24 -29.62
CA MET A 692 -24.45 -9.26 -28.17
C MET A 692 -25.16 -10.48 -27.59
N ALA A 693 -24.50 -11.20 -26.67
CA ALA A 693 -25.15 -12.24 -25.90
C ALA A 693 -26.23 -11.64 -24.99
N TYR A 694 -27.35 -12.31 -24.85
CA TYR A 694 -28.53 -11.76 -24.17
C TYR A 694 -28.35 -11.56 -22.66
N ASP A 695 -27.44 -12.26 -22.04
CA ASP A 695 -27.03 -12.02 -20.65
C ASP A 695 -26.32 -10.68 -20.42
N ALA A 696 -25.91 -10.01 -21.50
CA ALA A 696 -25.33 -8.68 -21.48
C ALA A 696 -26.34 -7.56 -21.77
N TYR A 697 -27.59 -7.87 -22.07
CA TYR A 697 -28.63 -6.86 -22.26
C TYR A 697 -28.93 -6.11 -20.97
N PRO A 698 -29.05 -4.77 -21.02
CA PRO A 698 -29.31 -3.96 -19.83
C PRO A 698 -30.80 -4.01 -19.44
N LEU A 699 -31.12 -4.79 -18.41
CA LEU A 699 -32.52 -4.83 -17.91
C LEU A 699 -33.00 -3.52 -17.32
N TRP A 700 -32.10 -2.66 -16.85
CA TRP A 700 -32.49 -1.31 -16.34
C TRP A 700 -33.12 -0.40 -17.37
N GLU A 701 -32.90 -0.62 -18.67
CA GLU A 701 -33.64 0.13 -19.71
C GLU A 701 -35.10 -0.24 -19.73
N THR A 702 -35.50 -1.33 -19.11
CA THR A 702 -36.88 -1.73 -18.88
C THR A 702 -37.40 -1.30 -17.50
N GLY A 703 -36.71 -0.37 -16.81
CA GLY A 703 -37.12 0.14 -15.50
C GLY A 703 -36.45 -0.55 -14.31
N PHE A 704 -35.33 -1.25 -14.54
CA PHE A 704 -34.52 -1.89 -13.50
C PHE A 704 -33.08 -1.38 -13.55
N GLU A 705 -32.48 -1.27 -12.38
CA GLU A 705 -31.04 -1.01 -12.24
C GLU A 705 -30.31 -2.27 -11.78
N LEU A 706 -29.12 -2.53 -12.31
CA LEU A 706 -28.26 -3.59 -11.84
C LEU A 706 -27.73 -3.25 -10.45
N VAL A 707 -28.06 -4.06 -9.44
CA VAL A 707 -27.59 -3.84 -8.08
C VAL A 707 -26.30 -4.60 -7.84
N LYS A 708 -26.19 -5.82 -8.38
CA LYS A 708 -25.00 -6.66 -8.20
C LYS A 708 -24.89 -7.73 -9.28
N SER A 709 -23.69 -7.90 -9.83
CA SER A 709 -23.34 -8.94 -10.77
C SER A 709 -22.56 -10.05 -10.09
N GLY A 710 -22.84 -11.30 -10.46
CA GLY A 710 -21.99 -12.45 -10.11
C GLY A 710 -22.03 -12.97 -8.67
N TRP A 711 -22.91 -12.49 -7.81
CA TRP A 711 -22.92 -12.88 -6.40
C TRP A 711 -23.74 -14.13 -6.02
N LEU A 712 -24.57 -14.63 -6.88
CA LEU A 712 -25.28 -15.89 -6.71
C LEU A 712 -24.96 -16.79 -7.91
N GLN A 713 -23.80 -17.43 -7.91
CA GLN A 713 -23.46 -18.50 -8.87
C GLN A 713 -23.92 -18.22 -10.32
N GLY A 714 -23.58 -17.08 -10.88
CA GLY A 714 -23.93 -16.70 -12.23
C GLY A 714 -25.26 -15.95 -12.39
N CYS A 715 -25.92 -15.56 -11.29
CA CYS A 715 -27.12 -14.72 -11.33
C CYS A 715 -26.77 -13.23 -11.20
N GLU A 716 -27.57 -12.39 -11.83
CA GLU A 716 -27.56 -10.93 -11.64
C GLU A 716 -28.77 -10.48 -10.82
N ILE A 717 -28.62 -9.45 -10.03
CA ILE A 717 -29.67 -8.86 -9.21
C ILE A 717 -30.01 -7.49 -9.73
N TYR A 718 -31.28 -7.30 -10.02
CA TYR A 718 -31.86 -6.07 -10.50
C TYR A 718 -32.88 -5.52 -9.52
N LYS A 719 -33.00 -4.20 -9.45
CA LYS A 719 -33.97 -3.48 -8.63
C LYS A 719 -34.77 -2.54 -9.51
N SER A 720 -36.08 -2.50 -9.33
CA SER A 720 -36.89 -1.54 -10.09
C SER A 720 -36.56 -0.09 -9.74
N THR A 721 -36.55 0.79 -10.74
CA THR A 721 -36.34 2.23 -10.52
C THR A 721 -37.60 2.90 -9.94
N ASP A 722 -38.75 2.34 -10.21
CA ASP A 722 -40.05 2.82 -9.69
C ASP A 722 -40.52 2.00 -8.49
N THR A 723 -41.37 2.60 -7.68
CA THR A 723 -42.07 1.93 -6.59
C THR A 723 -43.43 1.45 -7.04
N TYR A 724 -43.77 0.22 -6.70
CA TYR A 724 -45.07 -0.39 -7.04
C TYR A 724 -45.90 -0.59 -5.77
N PRO A 725 -47.21 -0.24 -5.79
CA PRO A 725 -48.07 -0.49 -4.65
C PRO A 725 -48.25 -2.00 -4.45
N VAL A 726 -47.87 -2.50 -3.28
CA VAL A 726 -48.04 -3.90 -2.89
C VAL A 726 -49.37 -4.04 -2.18
N SER A 727 -50.35 -4.65 -2.85
CA SER A 727 -51.60 -5.03 -2.18
C SER A 727 -51.54 -6.45 -1.68
N GLY A 728 -51.49 -6.59 -0.35
CA GLY A 728 -51.68 -7.90 0.33
C GLY A 728 -50.48 -8.82 0.37
N GLY A 729 -49.33 -8.37 0.01
CA GLY A 729 -48.06 -9.08 0.14
C GLY A 729 -47.46 -8.97 1.58
N THR A 730 -46.80 -9.99 2.01
CA THR A 730 -45.97 -9.97 3.24
C THR A 730 -44.93 -8.88 3.07
N ALA A 731 -45.07 -7.80 3.81
CA ALA A 731 -44.04 -6.79 3.90
C ALA A 731 -42.76 -7.42 4.42
N LEU A 732 -41.65 -7.19 3.73
CA LEU A 732 -40.35 -7.65 4.13
C LEU A 732 -39.80 -6.79 5.23
N LEU A 733 -39.34 -7.43 6.23
CA LEU A 733 -38.75 -6.81 7.39
C LEU A 733 -37.30 -6.43 7.11
N SER A 734 -36.97 -5.16 7.37
CA SER A 734 -35.62 -4.64 7.59
C SER A 734 -34.54 -5.07 6.60
N GLY A 735 -34.61 -4.53 5.37
CA GLY A 735 -33.49 -4.58 4.41
C GLY A 735 -33.29 -5.89 3.68
N ASP A 736 -34.07 -6.93 3.99
CA ASP A 736 -34.00 -8.20 3.28
C ASP A 736 -35.06 -8.27 2.17
N VAL A 737 -34.67 -8.79 1.01
CA VAL A 737 -35.58 -9.07 -0.10
C VAL A 737 -36.16 -10.48 0.05
N HIS A 738 -37.48 -10.61 0.04
CA HIS A 738 -38.14 -11.89 0.06
C HIS A 738 -38.20 -12.47 -1.36
N TRP A 739 -37.49 -13.56 -1.58
CA TRP A 739 -37.39 -14.18 -2.88
C TRP A 739 -38.48 -15.27 -3.04
N GLU A 740 -39.41 -15.06 -3.95
CA GLU A 740 -40.37 -16.07 -4.34
C GLU A 740 -40.03 -16.66 -5.71
N LYS A 741 -40.05 -17.99 -5.82
CA LYS A 741 -39.91 -18.68 -7.09
C LYS A 741 -41.21 -18.58 -7.87
N GLN A 742 -41.14 -17.95 -9.04
CA GLN A 742 -42.27 -17.94 -9.97
C GLN A 742 -42.00 -18.86 -11.16
N PRO A 743 -42.88 -19.78 -11.46
CA PRO A 743 -42.89 -20.50 -12.74
C PRO A 743 -43.56 -19.59 -13.76
N THR A 744 -42.84 -18.91 -14.63
CA THR A 744 -43.50 -18.05 -15.58
C THR A 744 -42.81 -18.05 -16.93
N TYR A 745 -43.66 -18.16 -17.95
CA TYR A 745 -43.39 -17.79 -19.36
C TYR A 745 -42.18 -18.47 -20.02
N GLY A 746 -41.90 -19.72 -19.69
CA GLY A 746 -40.82 -20.49 -20.31
C GLY A 746 -39.46 -20.33 -19.68
N LEU A 747 -39.31 -19.51 -18.68
CA LEU A 747 -38.18 -19.54 -17.76
C LEU A 747 -38.46 -20.61 -16.72
N THR A 748 -37.67 -21.62 -16.70
CA THR A 748 -37.71 -22.65 -15.69
C THR A 748 -37.18 -22.11 -14.38
N GLN A 749 -36.98 -22.54 -13.39
CA GLN A 749 -36.53 -22.18 -12.06
C GLN A 749 -35.40 -21.13 -11.93
N ALA A 750 -35.04 -20.41 -13.01
CA ALA A 750 -33.84 -19.63 -13.12
C ALA A 750 -33.94 -18.21 -12.57
N TRP A 751 -35.11 -17.74 -12.22
CA TRP A 751 -35.26 -16.41 -11.65
C TRP A 751 -36.18 -16.38 -10.44
N GLN A 752 -35.95 -15.43 -9.58
CA GLN A 752 -36.73 -15.16 -8.38
C GLN A 752 -37.06 -13.68 -8.33
N TYR A 753 -38.21 -13.30 -7.79
CA TYR A 753 -38.50 -11.93 -7.53
C TYR A 753 -38.92 -11.72 -6.07
N GLY A 754 -38.80 -10.50 -5.59
CA GLY A 754 -39.26 -10.06 -4.28
C GLY A 754 -39.59 -8.59 -4.30
N VAL A 755 -40.24 -8.10 -3.26
CA VAL A 755 -40.58 -6.70 -3.09
C VAL A 755 -40.02 -6.23 -1.77
N ASP A 756 -39.32 -5.07 -1.76
CA ASP A 756 -38.79 -4.47 -0.54
C ASP A 756 -39.83 -3.58 0.19
N GLU A 757 -39.44 -3.05 1.35
CA GLU A 757 -40.29 -2.20 2.19
C GLU A 757 -40.73 -0.91 1.48
N ASP A 758 -39.95 -0.42 0.50
CA ASP A 758 -40.26 0.76 -0.27
C ASP A 758 -41.18 0.46 -1.48
N GLY A 759 -41.58 -0.82 -1.67
CA GLY A 759 -42.41 -1.26 -2.80
C GLY A 759 -41.60 -1.41 -4.10
N ARG A 760 -40.27 -1.56 -4.04
CA ARG A 760 -39.42 -1.82 -5.21
C ARG A 760 -39.33 -3.30 -5.49
N ILE A 761 -39.37 -3.68 -6.74
CA ILE A 761 -39.27 -5.06 -7.20
C ILE A 761 -37.79 -5.39 -7.39
N TRP A 762 -37.39 -6.52 -6.86
CA TRP A 762 -36.06 -7.12 -7.03
C TRP A 762 -36.18 -8.38 -7.86
N LEU A 763 -35.24 -8.59 -8.77
CA LEU A 763 -35.21 -9.70 -9.68
C LEU A 763 -33.82 -10.32 -9.73
N THR A 764 -33.74 -11.66 -9.65
CA THR A 764 -32.52 -12.42 -9.99
C THR A 764 -32.73 -13.17 -11.28
N LEU A 765 -31.77 -13.12 -12.17
CA LEU A 765 -31.75 -13.81 -13.44
C LEU A 765 -30.53 -14.73 -13.54
N ASP A 766 -30.77 -15.97 -14.01
CA ASP A 766 -29.69 -16.86 -14.44
C ASP A 766 -29.37 -16.56 -15.93
N LYS A 767 -28.15 -16.13 -16.18
CA LYS A 767 -27.67 -15.80 -17.52
C LYS A 767 -27.78 -16.95 -18.51
N SER A 768 -27.59 -18.18 -18.05
CA SER A 768 -27.65 -19.38 -18.91
C SER A 768 -29.04 -19.58 -19.55
N GLU A 769 -30.10 -19.20 -18.86
CA GLU A 769 -31.48 -19.30 -19.36
C GLU A 769 -31.75 -18.26 -20.47
N LEU A 770 -31.23 -17.05 -20.32
CA LEU A 770 -31.34 -16.01 -21.35
C LEU A 770 -30.65 -16.43 -22.65
N ASN A 771 -29.45 -16.98 -22.55
CA ASN A 771 -28.69 -17.48 -23.71
C ASN A 771 -29.30 -18.70 -24.36
N GLY A 772 -30.10 -19.47 -23.64
CA GLY A 772 -30.84 -20.64 -24.15
C GLY A 772 -32.19 -20.32 -24.77
N ALA A 773 -32.69 -19.08 -24.63
CA ALA A 773 -34.01 -18.71 -25.14
C ALA A 773 -34.02 -18.60 -26.68
N GLN A 774 -35.14 -19.02 -27.32
CA GLN A 774 -35.31 -18.99 -28.77
C GLN A 774 -35.47 -17.53 -29.30
N ASP A 775 -36.07 -16.66 -28.49
CA ASP A 775 -36.16 -15.23 -28.74
C ASP A 775 -35.97 -14.44 -27.45
N PRO A 776 -34.74 -14.21 -27.09
CA PRO A 776 -34.39 -13.57 -25.83
C PRO A 776 -34.80 -12.08 -25.75
N ALA A 777 -34.89 -11.35 -26.87
CA ALA A 777 -35.36 -9.99 -26.85
C ALA A 777 -36.86 -9.94 -26.49
N ALA A 778 -37.68 -10.79 -27.09
CA ALA A 778 -39.11 -10.94 -26.75
C ALA A 778 -39.28 -11.44 -25.30
N LEU A 779 -38.34 -12.27 -24.81
CA LEU A 779 -38.35 -12.74 -23.42
C LEU A 779 -38.09 -11.59 -22.44
N LEU A 780 -37.08 -10.73 -22.69
CA LEU A 780 -36.83 -9.55 -21.88
C LEU A 780 -37.96 -8.52 -21.90
N GLU A 781 -38.56 -8.28 -23.07
CA GLU A 781 -39.76 -7.43 -23.17
C GLU A 781 -40.94 -8.04 -22.39
N THR A 782 -41.12 -9.36 -22.44
CA THR A 782 -42.20 -10.06 -21.71
C THR A 782 -41.95 -10.00 -20.20
N LEU A 783 -40.70 -10.17 -19.76
CA LEU A 783 -40.34 -10.02 -18.35
C LEU A 783 -40.56 -8.58 -17.87
N GLY A 784 -40.11 -7.59 -18.62
CA GLY A 784 -40.37 -6.18 -18.33
C GLY A 784 -41.86 -5.92 -18.23
N ALA A 785 -42.66 -6.28 -19.25
CA ALA A 785 -44.10 -6.12 -19.26
C ALA A 785 -44.79 -6.88 -18.10
N THR A 786 -44.31 -8.10 -17.75
CA THR A 786 -44.90 -8.89 -16.67
C THR A 786 -44.59 -8.27 -15.31
N LEU A 787 -43.40 -7.74 -15.12
CA LEU A 787 -43.02 -7.06 -13.88
C LEU A 787 -43.76 -5.73 -13.70
N TYR A 788 -44.05 -5.00 -14.78
CA TYR A 788 -44.90 -3.81 -14.78
C TYR A 788 -46.41 -4.13 -14.69
N ALA A 789 -46.82 -5.33 -15.06
CA ALA A 789 -48.19 -5.78 -15.01
C ALA A 789 -48.68 -6.32 -13.66
N PHE A 790 -47.87 -6.29 -12.64
CA PHE A 790 -48.33 -6.46 -11.27
C PHE A 790 -49.15 -5.22 -10.88
N GLU A 791 -50.37 -5.12 -11.42
CA GLU A 791 -51.35 -4.19 -10.92
C GLU A 791 -51.85 -4.61 -9.53
N PRO A 792 -52.20 -3.62 -8.69
CA PRO A 792 -52.57 -3.84 -7.29
C PRO A 792 -53.79 -4.72 -7.10
#